data_7bed25116d6bf15af34192594a296d04
#
_entry.id   7bed25116d6bf15af34192594a296d04
#
_cell.length_a   1.000
_cell.length_b   1.000
_cell.length_c   1.000
_cell.angle_alpha   90.00
_cell.angle_beta   90.00
_cell.angle_gamma   90.00
#
_symmetry.space_group_name_H-M   'P 1'
#
loop_
_entity.id
_entity.type
_entity.pdbx_description
1 polymer ?
#
loop_
_entity_poly.entity_id
_entity_poly.type
_entity_poly.pdbx_seq_one_letter_code
_entity_poly.pdbx_strand_id
1 'polypeptide(L)'
;MSEHNHAACACTQEHADAHDHAHGHEHGAEDKNAVKKSIFFIALALALVIGAYFVSNFWVALCMYLIAYLAVGREVLSNAFHNICRGEIFDENFLMVVATLGAFAIGDFSEAVAVMIFYNVGETLQDMAVAKSRANIASLMNIRPDFARTLKDGVEAEVAPETVAVGALILIKPGERVPLDCTVKSGEGAVDASALTGESMPIAASEGVALSSGSVNMNGVLTCVVTSVFADSTVQKILDLVSDASAKKASAEKFITRFAKIYTPCVMGAAALIAIVPPLFFGWSTFPDWFYRGLIFLVVSCPCALVISIPVSFLGGIGGAAKNGVLVKGSDVLDRLTAPKTIVFDKTGTLTQGKFAVSTVRPAKGQTEDTLLAAAALCERSSNHPIALSVRDYCAAKDSGAALTNYEEKAGYGVLATTKDGVYAAGNAKLMAFVGANLPPDDGANTKNAVATVLYFAKDGIYLGTIFIADTIKSGVKEAIANLRTLGVQTCYMLTGDNAAIAQSVADAVGLDGYKAGLLPHEKVAAFEALTQTAGGVSLYAGDGINDAPLLARADVGFAMGGVGSDAAIEAADVVLMTDEVGKIGSAIRIARQTKTIVKQNIIFALSVKVIVLILSAFGYTPMWLAIFADVGVALLAVANATRAIGLKG
;
A
#
# COMPACT_ATOMS: atom_id res chain seq x y z
N MET A 1 -0.62 43.69 -46.48
CA MET A 1 0.82 44.00 -46.41
C MET A 1 1.19 43.78 -44.94
N SER A 2 1.93 42.82 -44.56
CA SER A 2 2.90 41.87 -45.11
C SER A 2 2.83 40.57 -44.30
N GLU A 3 2.85 39.46 -45.02
CA GLU A 3 3.05 38.11 -44.53
C GLU A 3 4.42 37.98 -43.85
N HIS A 4 4.47 37.22 -42.75
CA HIS A 4 5.67 36.47 -42.43
C HIS A 4 5.31 35.07 -41.93
N ASN A 5 5.58 34.12 -42.79
CA ASN A 5 5.73 32.69 -42.54
C ASN A 5 6.74 32.46 -41.44
N HIS A 6 6.39 31.64 -40.46
CA HIS A 6 7.35 30.85 -39.68
C HIS A 6 7.00 29.39 -39.72
N ALA A 7 7.96 28.66 -40.24
CA ALA A 7 7.94 27.24 -40.46
C ALA A 7 7.65 26.41 -39.19
N ALA A 8 6.88 25.36 -39.39
CA ALA A 8 6.61 24.29 -38.45
C ALA A 8 7.88 23.62 -37.95
N CYS A 9 8.08 23.61 -36.66
CA CYS A 9 8.93 22.66 -35.98
C CYS A 9 8.03 21.58 -35.41
N ALA A 10 8.01 20.41 -36.03
CA ALA A 10 7.31 19.25 -35.58
C ALA A 10 8.04 18.69 -34.35
N CYS A 11 7.54 18.98 -33.15
CA CYS A 11 7.88 18.21 -31.97
C CYS A 11 6.98 16.96 -31.96
N THR A 12 7.61 15.83 -32.15
CA THR A 12 7.09 14.49 -31.97
C THR A 12 6.38 14.37 -30.61
N GLN A 13 5.08 14.12 -30.68
CA GLN A 13 4.30 13.61 -29.57
C GLN A 13 4.84 12.21 -29.21
N GLU A 14 5.36 12.09 -27.99
CA GLU A 14 5.49 10.81 -27.32
C GLU A 14 4.07 10.23 -27.16
N HIS A 15 3.77 9.23 -27.94
CA HIS A 15 2.65 8.35 -27.64
C HIS A 15 3.01 7.56 -26.38
N ALA A 16 2.46 8.00 -25.25
CA ALA A 16 2.25 7.12 -24.13
C ALA A 16 1.20 6.09 -24.58
N ASP A 17 1.64 4.88 -24.84
CA ASP A 17 0.77 3.74 -25.03
C ASP A 17 0.02 3.49 -23.70
N ALA A 18 -1.16 4.06 -23.60
CA ALA A 18 -2.16 3.66 -22.64
C ALA A 18 -2.64 2.27 -23.08
N HIS A 19 -2.00 1.22 -22.58
CA HIS A 19 -2.55 -0.13 -22.68
C HIS A 19 -3.75 -0.23 -21.76
N ASP A 20 -4.89 -0.31 -22.40
CA ASP A 20 -6.22 -0.60 -21.89
C ASP A 20 -6.19 -1.92 -21.11
N HIS A 21 -6.28 -1.87 -19.77
CA HIS A 21 -6.23 -3.03 -18.87
C HIS A 21 -7.62 -3.63 -18.64
N ALA A 22 -8.28 -4.05 -19.73
CA ALA A 22 -9.54 -4.77 -19.66
C ALA A 22 -9.43 -6.21 -20.19
N HIS A 23 -8.43 -7.03 -19.71
CA HIS A 23 -8.42 -8.49 -19.98
C HIS A 23 -7.58 -9.24 -18.95
N GLY A 24 -8.17 -9.50 -17.78
CA GLY A 24 -7.54 -10.33 -16.73
C GLY A 24 -7.47 -11.83 -17.01
N HIS A 25 -7.94 -12.33 -18.16
CA HIS A 25 -7.97 -13.76 -18.49
C HIS A 25 -7.07 -14.18 -19.65
N GLU A 26 -6.51 -13.29 -20.45
CA GLU A 26 -5.68 -13.66 -21.62
C GLU A 26 -4.18 -13.82 -21.29
N HIS A 27 -3.64 -13.09 -20.31
CA HIS A 27 -2.20 -13.18 -19.96
C HIS A 27 -1.74 -14.59 -19.52
N GLY A 28 -2.57 -15.37 -18.87
CA GLY A 28 -2.22 -16.73 -18.45
C GLY A 28 -2.11 -17.75 -19.58
N ALA A 29 -2.72 -17.49 -20.73
CA ALA A 29 -2.64 -18.37 -21.91
C ALA A 29 -1.47 -17.98 -22.81
N GLU A 30 -1.17 -16.69 -22.95
CA GLU A 30 -0.01 -16.18 -23.70
C GLU A 30 1.31 -16.57 -23.02
N ASP A 31 1.43 -16.45 -21.69
CA ASP A 31 2.61 -16.87 -20.94
C ASP A 31 2.91 -18.37 -21.10
N LYS A 32 1.87 -19.23 -21.05
CA LYS A 32 2.04 -20.68 -21.25
C LYS A 32 2.50 -21.02 -22.66
N ASN A 33 2.06 -20.28 -23.67
CA ASN A 33 2.47 -20.49 -25.06
C ASN A 33 3.91 -20.00 -25.31
N ALA A 34 4.30 -18.88 -24.68
CA ALA A 34 5.67 -18.38 -24.73
C ALA A 34 6.67 -19.39 -24.14
N VAL A 35 6.38 -19.92 -22.94
CA VAL A 35 7.21 -20.94 -22.28
C VAL A 35 7.31 -22.23 -23.13
N LYS A 36 6.20 -22.72 -23.70
CA LYS A 36 6.22 -23.90 -24.59
C LYS A 36 7.08 -23.68 -25.82
N LYS A 37 7.05 -22.48 -26.39
CA LYS A 37 7.83 -22.09 -27.55
C LYS A 37 9.32 -22.04 -27.21
N SER A 38 9.72 -21.47 -26.07
CA SER A 38 11.10 -21.49 -25.59
C SER A 38 11.61 -22.91 -25.37
N ILE A 39 10.85 -23.77 -24.70
CA ILE A 39 11.21 -25.18 -24.48
C ILE A 39 11.41 -25.91 -25.81
N PHE A 40 10.57 -25.67 -26.81
CA PHE A 40 10.71 -26.28 -28.13
C PHE A 40 12.03 -25.90 -28.81
N PHE A 41 12.41 -24.60 -28.80
CA PHE A 41 13.66 -24.15 -29.42
C PHE A 41 14.90 -24.61 -28.64
N ILE A 42 14.82 -24.70 -27.32
CA ILE A 42 15.88 -25.30 -26.48
C ILE A 42 16.08 -26.77 -26.83
N ALA A 43 15.00 -27.54 -26.93
CA ALA A 43 15.07 -28.96 -27.32
C ALA A 43 15.62 -29.17 -28.74
N LEU A 44 15.21 -28.33 -29.69
CA LEU A 44 15.70 -28.32 -31.06
C LEU A 44 17.22 -28.03 -31.11
N ALA A 45 17.65 -26.99 -30.40
CA ALA A 45 19.06 -26.60 -30.34
C ALA A 45 19.91 -27.72 -29.70
N LEU A 46 19.43 -28.35 -28.62
CA LEU A 46 20.10 -29.46 -27.97
C LEU A 46 20.24 -30.66 -28.91
N ALA A 47 19.18 -30.99 -29.65
CA ALA A 47 19.21 -32.09 -30.66
C ALA A 47 20.24 -31.80 -31.78
N LEU A 48 20.32 -30.54 -32.26
CA LEU A 48 21.29 -30.14 -33.28
C LEU A 48 22.73 -30.19 -32.76
N VAL A 49 22.98 -29.77 -31.52
CA VAL A 49 24.31 -29.84 -30.88
C VAL A 49 24.76 -31.30 -30.73
N ILE A 50 23.88 -32.18 -30.23
CA ILE A 50 24.15 -33.60 -30.12
C ILE A 50 24.41 -34.20 -31.50
N GLY A 51 23.58 -33.86 -32.49
CA GLY A 51 23.77 -34.32 -33.86
C GLY A 51 25.10 -33.86 -34.46
N ALA A 52 25.49 -32.59 -34.24
CA ALA A 52 26.75 -32.05 -34.73
C ALA A 52 27.98 -32.78 -34.17
N TYR A 53 27.90 -33.31 -32.93
CA TYR A 53 28.99 -34.11 -32.33
C TYR A 53 29.29 -35.42 -33.08
N PHE A 54 28.28 -36.01 -33.72
CA PHE A 54 28.44 -37.25 -34.49
C PHE A 54 28.81 -37.04 -35.98
N VAL A 55 28.83 -35.78 -36.44
CA VAL A 55 29.11 -35.43 -37.84
C VAL A 55 30.60 -35.15 -38.02
N SER A 56 31.27 -35.96 -38.87
CA SER A 56 32.71 -35.79 -39.17
C SER A 56 33.01 -34.63 -40.13
N ASN A 57 32.02 -34.14 -40.86
CA ASN A 57 32.20 -33.02 -41.80
C ASN A 57 32.12 -31.68 -41.09
N PHE A 58 33.23 -30.95 -41.07
CA PHE A 58 33.34 -29.63 -40.40
C PHE A 58 32.27 -28.61 -40.84
N TRP A 59 32.01 -28.51 -42.13
CA TRP A 59 31.05 -27.53 -42.65
C TRP A 59 29.60 -27.86 -42.25
N VAL A 60 29.26 -29.16 -42.23
CA VAL A 60 27.93 -29.60 -41.81
C VAL A 60 27.76 -29.39 -40.31
N ALA A 61 28.74 -29.74 -39.50
CA ALA A 61 28.73 -29.50 -38.07
C ALA A 61 28.61 -27.98 -37.76
N LEU A 62 29.39 -27.14 -38.47
CA LEU A 62 29.31 -25.67 -38.31
C LEU A 62 27.91 -25.15 -38.67
N CYS A 63 27.30 -25.61 -39.77
CA CYS A 63 25.93 -25.23 -40.11
C CYS A 63 24.92 -25.64 -39.01
N MET A 64 25.08 -26.84 -38.43
CA MET A 64 24.22 -27.29 -37.34
C MET A 64 24.35 -26.42 -36.07
N TYR A 65 25.60 -26.07 -35.69
CA TYR A 65 25.83 -25.15 -34.58
C TYR A 65 25.25 -23.75 -34.85
N LEU A 66 25.39 -23.22 -36.07
CA LEU A 66 24.85 -21.91 -36.43
C LEU A 66 23.31 -21.91 -36.40
N ILE A 67 22.67 -22.97 -36.92
CA ILE A 67 21.21 -23.10 -36.89
C ILE A 67 20.74 -23.21 -35.43
N ALA A 68 21.40 -24.01 -34.60
CA ALA A 68 21.09 -24.13 -33.17
C ALA A 68 21.22 -22.80 -32.44
N TYR A 69 22.31 -22.04 -32.70
CA TYR A 69 22.56 -20.73 -32.14
C TYR A 69 21.48 -19.72 -32.53
N LEU A 70 21.12 -19.64 -33.80
CA LEU A 70 20.06 -18.72 -34.28
C LEU A 70 18.68 -19.13 -33.77
N ALA A 71 18.40 -20.42 -33.63
CA ALA A 71 17.12 -20.90 -33.12
C ALA A 71 16.90 -20.54 -31.64
N VAL A 72 17.91 -20.82 -30.80
CA VAL A 72 17.82 -20.54 -29.36
C VAL A 72 18.10 -19.07 -29.03
N GLY A 73 19.00 -18.40 -29.77
CA GLY A 73 19.42 -17.02 -29.52
C GLY A 73 18.54 -15.95 -30.17
N ARG A 74 17.50 -16.31 -30.91
CA ARG A 74 16.69 -15.38 -31.71
C ARG A 74 16.15 -14.17 -30.88
N GLU A 75 15.71 -14.40 -29.66
CA GLU A 75 15.15 -13.36 -28.78
C GLU A 75 16.27 -12.46 -28.26
N VAL A 76 17.38 -13.05 -27.80
CA VAL A 76 18.57 -12.33 -27.32
C VAL A 76 19.17 -11.46 -28.44
N LEU A 77 19.30 -12.02 -29.64
CA LEU A 77 19.83 -11.31 -30.81
C LEU A 77 18.91 -10.16 -31.26
N SER A 78 17.59 -10.41 -31.26
CA SER A 78 16.59 -9.39 -31.63
C SER A 78 16.59 -8.24 -30.61
N ASN A 79 16.60 -8.56 -29.30
CA ASN A 79 16.60 -7.57 -28.23
C ASN A 79 17.91 -6.75 -28.24
N ALA A 80 19.06 -7.41 -28.40
CA ALA A 80 20.34 -6.74 -28.52
C ALA A 80 20.36 -5.76 -29.71
N PHE A 81 19.87 -6.18 -30.87
CA PHE A 81 19.78 -5.31 -32.06
C PHE A 81 18.85 -4.13 -31.83
N HIS A 82 17.69 -4.37 -31.23
CA HIS A 82 16.70 -3.30 -30.95
C HIS A 82 17.25 -2.27 -29.96
N ASN A 83 17.94 -2.72 -28.90
CA ASN A 83 18.52 -1.86 -27.86
C ASN A 83 19.71 -1.05 -28.40
N ILE A 84 20.52 -1.64 -29.28
CA ILE A 84 21.58 -0.90 -30.01
C ILE A 84 20.96 0.23 -30.85
N CYS A 85 19.88 -0.05 -31.60
CA CYS A 85 19.19 0.95 -32.41
C CYS A 85 18.58 2.10 -31.57
N ARG A 86 18.22 1.83 -30.31
CA ARG A 86 17.73 2.84 -29.34
C ARG A 86 18.83 3.58 -28.59
N GLY A 87 20.11 3.23 -28.82
CA GLY A 87 21.26 3.82 -28.14
C GLY A 87 21.55 3.22 -26.75
N GLU A 88 20.88 2.15 -26.37
CA GLU A 88 21.12 1.39 -25.14
C GLU A 88 22.07 0.23 -25.40
N ILE A 89 23.32 0.56 -25.76
CA ILE A 89 24.31 -0.42 -26.23
C ILE A 89 24.79 -1.38 -25.14
N PHE A 90 24.69 -1.01 -23.85
CA PHE A 90 25.31 -1.73 -22.75
C PHE A 90 24.29 -2.51 -21.91
N ASP A 91 23.42 -3.29 -22.58
CA ASP A 91 22.49 -4.20 -21.92
C ASP A 91 23.04 -5.63 -21.80
N GLU A 92 22.33 -6.48 -21.08
CA GLU A 92 22.71 -7.88 -20.85
C GLU A 92 22.68 -8.71 -22.15
N ASN A 93 21.71 -8.46 -23.05
CA ASN A 93 21.60 -9.16 -24.33
C ASN A 93 22.81 -8.85 -25.22
N PHE A 94 23.26 -7.60 -25.25
CA PHE A 94 24.47 -7.19 -25.97
C PHE A 94 25.71 -7.91 -25.45
N LEU A 95 25.88 -7.98 -24.11
CA LEU A 95 27.03 -8.68 -23.51
C LEU A 95 27.03 -10.16 -23.87
N MET A 96 25.86 -10.81 -23.87
CA MET A 96 25.70 -12.21 -24.27
C MET A 96 26.04 -12.43 -25.74
N VAL A 97 25.56 -11.55 -26.63
CA VAL A 97 25.87 -11.63 -28.07
C VAL A 97 27.37 -11.47 -28.31
N VAL A 98 28.01 -10.47 -27.70
CA VAL A 98 29.46 -10.25 -27.82
C VAL A 98 30.25 -11.48 -27.34
N ALA A 99 29.87 -12.05 -26.19
CA ALA A 99 30.56 -13.21 -25.64
C ALA A 99 30.42 -14.47 -26.52
N THR A 100 29.23 -14.76 -27.00
CA THR A 100 28.96 -15.93 -27.84
C THR A 100 29.54 -15.80 -29.25
N LEU A 101 29.50 -14.59 -29.86
CA LEU A 101 30.20 -14.32 -31.11
C LEU A 101 31.73 -14.41 -30.95
N GLY A 102 32.25 -13.97 -29.80
CA GLY A 102 33.65 -14.12 -29.45
C GLY A 102 34.07 -15.56 -29.35
N ALA A 103 33.25 -16.43 -28.75
CA ALA A 103 33.47 -17.88 -28.69
C ALA A 103 33.46 -18.51 -30.10
N PHE A 104 32.55 -18.09 -31.00
CA PHE A 104 32.58 -18.48 -32.41
C PHE A 104 33.89 -18.05 -33.09
N ALA A 105 34.41 -16.84 -32.81
CA ALA A 105 35.63 -16.33 -33.43
C ALA A 105 36.90 -17.11 -33.02
N ILE A 106 36.95 -17.68 -31.83
CA ILE A 106 38.06 -18.55 -31.37
C ILE A 106 37.88 -20.02 -31.77
N GLY A 107 36.76 -20.37 -32.44
CA GLY A 107 36.48 -21.71 -32.94
C GLY A 107 35.77 -22.63 -31.95
N ASP A 108 35.30 -22.11 -30.83
CA ASP A 108 34.58 -22.90 -29.81
C ASP A 108 33.06 -22.82 -30.01
N PHE A 109 32.60 -23.41 -31.12
CA PHE A 109 31.20 -23.39 -31.57
C PHE A 109 30.26 -24.08 -30.60
N SER A 110 30.71 -25.19 -30.02
CA SER A 110 29.92 -25.97 -29.09
C SER A 110 29.62 -25.21 -27.81
N GLU A 111 30.61 -24.50 -27.29
CA GLU A 111 30.45 -23.69 -26.07
C GLU A 111 29.58 -22.46 -26.31
N ALA A 112 29.74 -21.77 -27.44
CA ALA A 112 28.89 -20.64 -27.81
C ALA A 112 27.40 -21.00 -27.82
N VAL A 113 27.04 -22.17 -28.39
CA VAL A 113 25.64 -22.64 -28.41
C VAL A 113 25.21 -23.14 -27.04
N ALA A 114 26.07 -23.83 -26.29
CA ALA A 114 25.76 -24.28 -24.93
C ALA A 114 25.48 -23.08 -24.01
N VAL A 115 26.28 -22.03 -24.08
CA VAL A 115 26.05 -20.77 -23.33
C VAL A 115 24.68 -20.19 -23.61
N MET A 116 24.29 -20.11 -24.89
CA MET A 116 22.98 -19.56 -25.28
C MET A 116 21.83 -20.48 -24.82
N ILE A 117 22.01 -21.80 -24.84
CA ILE A 117 21.03 -22.77 -24.29
C ILE A 117 20.88 -22.56 -22.78
N PHE A 118 21.99 -22.55 -22.02
CA PHE A 118 21.93 -22.36 -20.56
C PHE A 118 21.33 -21.02 -20.16
N TYR A 119 21.66 -19.95 -20.90
CA TYR A 119 21.06 -18.65 -20.68
C TYR A 119 19.54 -18.68 -20.87
N ASN A 120 19.07 -19.22 -22.01
CA ASN A 120 17.63 -19.32 -22.29
C ASN A 120 16.88 -20.22 -21.29
N VAL A 121 17.48 -21.33 -20.88
CA VAL A 121 16.92 -22.17 -19.80
C VAL A 121 16.80 -21.36 -18.51
N GLY A 122 17.86 -20.62 -18.18
CA GLY A 122 17.89 -19.77 -17.00
C GLY A 122 16.83 -18.67 -17.02
N GLU A 123 16.71 -17.95 -18.12
CA GLU A 123 15.72 -16.90 -18.33
C GLU A 123 14.29 -17.46 -18.24
N THR A 124 14.02 -18.58 -18.92
CA THR A 124 12.71 -19.24 -18.84
C THR A 124 12.35 -19.65 -17.41
N LEU A 125 13.30 -20.21 -16.65
CA LEU A 125 13.07 -20.59 -15.25
C LEU A 125 12.85 -19.37 -14.35
N GLN A 126 13.58 -18.27 -14.58
CA GLN A 126 13.41 -17.01 -13.85
C GLN A 126 12.04 -16.40 -14.13
N ASP A 127 11.62 -16.34 -15.39
CA ASP A 127 10.31 -15.83 -15.79
C ASP A 127 9.17 -16.64 -15.17
N MET A 128 9.28 -17.97 -15.19
CA MET A 128 8.33 -18.84 -14.51
C MET A 128 8.27 -18.58 -12.99
N ALA A 129 9.42 -18.39 -12.35
CA ALA A 129 9.50 -18.13 -10.91
C ALA A 129 8.89 -16.75 -10.57
N VAL A 130 9.17 -15.72 -11.38
CA VAL A 130 8.60 -14.37 -11.23
C VAL A 130 7.09 -14.40 -11.49
N ALA A 131 6.64 -15.04 -12.58
CA ALA A 131 5.22 -15.17 -12.91
C ALA A 131 4.46 -15.90 -11.79
N LYS A 132 5.02 -16.99 -11.25
CA LYS A 132 4.45 -17.70 -10.10
C LYS A 132 4.41 -16.84 -8.84
N SER A 133 5.46 -16.05 -8.59
CA SER A 133 5.49 -15.10 -7.46
C SER A 133 4.41 -14.03 -7.60
N ARG A 134 4.29 -13.42 -8.79
CA ARG A 134 3.23 -12.44 -9.10
C ARG A 134 1.83 -13.05 -9.00
N ALA A 135 1.62 -14.25 -9.53
CA ALA A 135 0.36 -14.97 -9.42
C ALA A 135 0.00 -15.30 -7.97
N ASN A 136 0.96 -15.67 -7.14
CA ASN A 136 0.75 -15.86 -5.71
C ASN A 136 0.35 -14.55 -5.02
N ILE A 137 0.97 -13.42 -5.36
CA ILE A 137 0.58 -12.10 -4.83
C ILE A 137 -0.84 -11.77 -5.30
N ALA A 138 -1.16 -11.94 -6.57
CA ALA A 138 -2.49 -11.71 -7.13
C ALA A 138 -3.56 -12.65 -6.52
N SER A 139 -3.21 -13.93 -6.26
CA SER A 139 -4.14 -14.88 -5.63
C SER A 139 -4.44 -14.56 -4.17
N LEU A 140 -3.51 -13.90 -3.44
CA LEU A 140 -3.75 -13.40 -2.10
C LEU A 140 -4.74 -12.23 -2.08
N MET A 141 -4.87 -11.57 -3.22
CA MET A 141 -5.80 -10.49 -3.49
C MET A 141 -7.04 -10.97 -4.25
N ASN A 142 -7.28 -12.29 -4.32
CA ASN A 142 -8.50 -12.85 -4.89
C ASN A 142 -9.69 -12.63 -3.92
N ILE A 143 -9.89 -11.34 -3.60
CA ILE A 143 -11.04 -10.85 -2.84
C ILE A 143 -12.21 -10.49 -3.76
N ARG A 144 -11.98 -10.45 -5.09
CA ARG A 144 -13.02 -10.13 -6.08
C ARG A 144 -14.10 -11.21 -6.07
N PRO A 145 -15.37 -10.83 -5.93
CA PRO A 145 -16.50 -11.74 -6.06
C PRO A 145 -16.72 -12.12 -7.52
N ASP A 146 -17.01 -13.40 -7.76
CA ASP A 146 -17.24 -13.90 -9.13
C ASP A 146 -18.64 -13.54 -9.67
N PHE A 147 -19.64 -13.42 -8.77
CA PHE A 147 -21.03 -13.10 -9.10
C PHE A 147 -21.73 -12.38 -7.94
N ALA A 148 -22.83 -11.74 -8.25
CA ALA A 148 -23.80 -11.22 -7.30
C ALA A 148 -25.15 -11.95 -7.48
N ARG A 149 -25.77 -12.36 -6.38
CA ARG A 149 -27.08 -12.99 -6.39
C ARG A 149 -28.14 -11.93 -6.09
N THR A 150 -28.82 -11.44 -7.13
CA THR A 150 -29.89 -10.45 -6.99
C THR A 150 -31.23 -11.11 -6.69
N LEU A 151 -32.04 -10.42 -5.89
CA LEU A 151 -33.40 -10.83 -5.57
C LEU A 151 -34.38 -9.81 -6.17
N LYS A 152 -35.04 -10.18 -7.28
CA LYS A 152 -36.04 -9.33 -7.96
C LYS A 152 -37.36 -10.06 -7.99
N ASP A 153 -38.42 -9.47 -7.42
CA ASP A 153 -39.78 -10.02 -7.35
C ASP A 153 -39.83 -11.46 -6.77
N GLY A 154 -38.93 -11.77 -5.82
CA GLY A 154 -38.80 -13.09 -5.19
C GLY A 154 -38.03 -14.13 -6.01
N VAL A 155 -37.51 -13.76 -7.19
CA VAL A 155 -36.69 -14.64 -8.04
C VAL A 155 -35.22 -14.33 -7.85
N GLU A 156 -34.42 -15.36 -7.55
CA GLU A 156 -32.95 -15.26 -7.46
C GLU A 156 -32.35 -15.33 -8.86
N ALA A 157 -31.40 -14.45 -9.15
CA ALA A 157 -30.60 -14.48 -10.37
C ALA A 157 -29.14 -14.18 -10.09
N GLU A 158 -28.23 -15.01 -10.64
CA GLU A 158 -26.80 -14.74 -10.63
C GLU A 158 -26.44 -13.79 -11.76
N VAL A 159 -25.82 -12.67 -11.42
CA VAL A 159 -25.42 -11.63 -12.37
C VAL A 159 -23.98 -11.19 -12.07
N ALA A 160 -23.33 -10.57 -13.06
CA ALA A 160 -22.02 -9.97 -12.81
C ALA A 160 -22.16 -8.78 -11.84
N PRO A 161 -21.28 -8.64 -10.85
CA PRO A 161 -21.36 -7.58 -9.84
C PRO A 161 -21.42 -6.17 -10.44
N GLU A 162 -20.77 -5.95 -11.58
CA GLU A 162 -20.73 -4.69 -12.32
C GLU A 162 -22.11 -4.24 -12.84
N THR A 163 -23.05 -5.17 -12.98
CA THR A 163 -24.39 -4.88 -13.50
C THR A 163 -25.41 -4.51 -12.43
N VAL A 164 -25.01 -4.61 -11.15
CA VAL A 164 -25.92 -4.37 -10.03
C VAL A 164 -25.95 -2.89 -9.66
N ALA A 165 -27.16 -2.33 -9.62
CA ALA A 165 -27.35 -0.92 -9.28
C ALA A 165 -27.45 -0.70 -7.75
N VAL A 166 -27.16 0.51 -7.31
CA VAL A 166 -27.38 0.95 -5.91
C VAL A 166 -28.87 0.83 -5.57
N GLY A 167 -29.16 0.35 -4.36
CA GLY A 167 -30.53 0.08 -3.88
C GLY A 167 -31.08 -1.29 -4.29
N ALA A 168 -30.39 -2.06 -5.12
CA ALA A 168 -30.80 -3.43 -5.43
C ALA A 168 -30.71 -4.34 -4.19
N LEU A 169 -31.61 -5.32 -4.14
CA LEU A 169 -31.56 -6.38 -3.12
C LEU A 169 -30.66 -7.50 -3.61
N ILE A 170 -29.73 -7.88 -2.76
CA ILE A 170 -28.84 -9.03 -2.97
C ILE A 170 -29.00 -10.03 -1.84
N LEU A 171 -28.83 -11.30 -2.17
CA LEU A 171 -28.85 -12.43 -1.24
C LEU A 171 -27.44 -12.99 -1.12
N ILE A 172 -26.98 -13.20 0.12
CA ILE A 172 -25.63 -13.71 0.40
C ILE A 172 -25.80 -14.97 1.25
N LYS A 173 -25.46 -16.13 0.68
CA LYS A 173 -25.54 -17.43 1.34
C LYS A 173 -24.27 -17.75 2.13
N PRO A 174 -24.31 -18.67 3.09
CA PRO A 174 -23.12 -19.14 3.78
C PRO A 174 -22.03 -19.63 2.82
N GLY A 175 -20.80 -19.19 3.03
CA GLY A 175 -19.65 -19.48 2.16
C GLY A 175 -19.51 -18.54 0.96
N GLU A 176 -20.51 -17.71 0.64
CA GLU A 176 -20.42 -16.74 -0.45
C GLU A 176 -19.69 -15.46 -0.02
N ARG A 177 -19.01 -14.83 -0.97
CA ARG A 177 -18.43 -13.49 -0.78
C ARG A 177 -19.51 -12.43 -0.90
N VAL A 178 -19.40 -11.38 -0.11
CA VAL A 178 -20.19 -10.16 -0.25
C VAL A 178 -19.82 -9.50 -1.58
N PRO A 179 -20.75 -9.41 -2.56
CA PRO A 179 -20.39 -9.00 -3.92
C PRO A 179 -20.19 -7.50 -4.09
N LEU A 180 -20.91 -6.69 -3.33
CA LEU A 180 -20.85 -5.22 -3.33
C LEU A 180 -20.97 -4.71 -1.90
N ASP A 181 -20.52 -3.48 -1.66
CA ASP A 181 -20.75 -2.84 -0.37
C ASP A 181 -22.27 -2.68 -0.17
N CYS A 182 -22.75 -3.14 0.98
CA CYS A 182 -24.18 -3.25 1.23
C CYS A 182 -24.52 -3.13 2.72
N THR A 183 -25.80 -2.89 3.02
CA THR A 183 -26.32 -2.89 4.38
C THR A 183 -27.30 -4.05 4.55
N VAL A 184 -27.17 -4.78 5.63
CA VAL A 184 -28.07 -5.89 5.96
C VAL A 184 -29.48 -5.36 6.18
N LYS A 185 -30.46 -5.88 5.41
CA LYS A 185 -31.88 -5.56 5.52
C LYS A 185 -32.62 -6.60 6.37
N SER A 186 -32.24 -7.88 6.25
CA SER A 186 -32.79 -8.96 7.06
C SER A 186 -31.84 -10.15 7.07
N GLY A 187 -31.91 -10.95 8.12
CA GLY A 187 -31.03 -12.08 8.37
C GLY A 187 -30.05 -11.79 9.52
N GLU A 188 -29.53 -12.85 10.10
CA GLU A 188 -28.50 -12.80 11.14
C GLU A 188 -27.39 -13.78 10.78
N GLY A 189 -26.15 -13.39 11.02
CA GLY A 189 -24.99 -14.21 10.71
C GLY A 189 -23.67 -13.64 11.23
N ALA A 190 -22.58 -14.26 10.82
CA ALA A 190 -21.21 -13.81 11.05
C ALA A 190 -20.49 -13.70 9.71
N VAL A 191 -19.76 -12.63 9.52
CA VAL A 191 -19.04 -12.32 8.28
C VAL A 191 -17.55 -12.20 8.58
N ASP A 192 -16.73 -12.99 7.89
CA ASP A 192 -15.28 -12.93 7.97
C ASP A 192 -14.75 -11.84 7.02
N ALA A 193 -14.22 -10.78 7.59
CA ALA A 193 -13.58 -9.69 6.87
C ALA A 193 -12.04 -9.76 6.94
N SER A 194 -11.46 -10.87 7.44
CA SER A 194 -10.01 -11.00 7.67
C SER A 194 -9.15 -10.79 6.43
N ALA A 195 -9.67 -11.15 5.26
CA ALA A 195 -9.00 -10.92 3.98
C ALA A 195 -8.86 -9.42 3.62
N LEU A 196 -9.73 -8.57 4.17
CA LEU A 196 -9.75 -7.13 3.92
C LEU A 196 -9.04 -6.37 5.04
N THR A 197 -9.39 -6.68 6.29
CA THR A 197 -8.96 -5.91 7.48
C THR A 197 -7.72 -6.49 8.15
N GLY A 198 -7.42 -7.77 7.90
CA GLY A 198 -6.40 -8.52 8.63
C GLY A 198 -6.81 -8.90 10.07
N GLU A 199 -8.07 -8.70 10.44
CA GLU A 199 -8.61 -9.08 11.75
C GLU A 199 -9.21 -10.48 11.70
N SER A 200 -8.88 -11.32 12.69
CA SER A 200 -9.37 -12.69 12.73
C SER A 200 -10.76 -12.83 13.37
N MET A 201 -11.32 -11.76 13.94
CA MET A 201 -12.62 -11.79 14.59
C MET A 201 -13.74 -11.51 13.57
N PRO A 202 -14.71 -12.43 13.39
CA PRO A 202 -15.84 -12.21 12.51
C PRO A 202 -16.73 -11.06 12.99
N ILE A 203 -17.30 -10.33 12.04
CA ILE A 203 -18.27 -9.26 12.28
C ILE A 203 -19.65 -9.88 12.42
N ALA A 204 -20.37 -9.57 13.51
CA ALA A 204 -21.77 -9.96 13.65
C ALA A 204 -22.63 -9.16 12.65
N ALA A 205 -23.27 -9.88 11.72
CA ALA A 205 -24.17 -9.31 10.72
C ALA A 205 -25.62 -9.40 11.21
N SER A 206 -26.24 -8.25 11.43
CA SER A 206 -27.65 -8.09 11.80
C SER A 206 -28.25 -6.90 11.06
N GLU A 207 -29.55 -6.70 11.12
CA GLU A 207 -30.24 -5.61 10.43
C GLU A 207 -29.58 -4.24 10.73
N GLY A 208 -29.31 -3.48 9.68
CA GLY A 208 -28.66 -2.16 9.74
C GLY A 208 -27.13 -2.20 9.72
N VAL A 209 -26.47 -3.35 9.82
CA VAL A 209 -25.01 -3.47 9.76
C VAL A 209 -24.52 -3.34 8.32
N ALA A 210 -23.53 -2.49 8.11
CA ALA A 210 -22.85 -2.35 6.82
C ALA A 210 -21.81 -3.47 6.63
N LEU A 211 -21.79 -4.06 5.44
CA LEU A 211 -20.85 -5.10 5.03
C LEU A 211 -20.05 -4.63 3.83
N SER A 212 -18.74 -4.82 3.89
CA SER A 212 -17.83 -4.50 2.79
C SER A 212 -17.75 -5.64 1.79
N SER A 213 -17.72 -5.30 0.50
CA SER A 213 -17.47 -6.26 -0.58
C SER A 213 -16.16 -7.02 -0.36
N GLY A 214 -16.13 -8.31 -0.76
CA GLY A 214 -14.97 -9.18 -0.56
C GLY A 214 -14.93 -9.94 0.77
N SER A 215 -15.70 -9.53 1.78
CA SER A 215 -15.90 -10.31 3.02
C SER A 215 -16.62 -11.64 2.73
N VAL A 216 -16.48 -12.64 3.57
CA VAL A 216 -17.10 -13.97 3.39
C VAL A 216 -18.19 -14.19 4.45
N ASN A 217 -19.40 -14.48 4.01
CA ASN A 217 -20.46 -14.87 4.93
C ASN A 217 -20.20 -16.29 5.48
N MET A 218 -20.04 -16.40 6.80
CA MET A 218 -19.72 -17.69 7.44
C MET A 218 -20.96 -18.54 7.70
N ASN A 219 -22.06 -17.89 8.10
CA ASN A 219 -23.30 -18.58 8.47
C ASN A 219 -24.51 -17.66 8.28
N GLY A 220 -25.71 -18.26 8.27
CA GLY A 220 -26.95 -17.52 8.02
C GLY A 220 -27.09 -17.05 6.56
N VAL A 221 -28.32 -16.75 6.18
CA VAL A 221 -28.62 -16.15 4.87
C VAL A 221 -28.92 -14.68 5.10
N LEU A 222 -28.16 -13.82 4.42
CA LEU A 222 -28.28 -12.38 4.57
C LEU A 222 -28.96 -11.79 3.33
N THR A 223 -29.98 -10.98 3.52
CA THR A 223 -30.56 -10.14 2.46
C THR A 223 -30.07 -8.72 2.68
N CYS A 224 -29.38 -8.15 1.72
CA CYS A 224 -28.73 -6.85 1.83
C CYS A 224 -29.19 -5.88 0.77
N VAL A 225 -29.13 -4.58 1.05
CA VAL A 225 -29.35 -3.49 0.11
C VAL A 225 -27.98 -2.96 -0.33
N VAL A 226 -27.74 -2.92 -1.64
CA VAL A 226 -26.49 -2.40 -2.22
C VAL A 226 -26.37 -0.90 -1.97
N THR A 227 -25.22 -0.45 -1.46
CA THR A 227 -24.95 0.95 -1.11
C THR A 227 -24.03 1.65 -2.12
N SER A 228 -23.19 0.91 -2.86
CA SER A 228 -22.28 1.48 -3.87
C SER A 228 -22.21 0.58 -5.11
N VAL A 229 -21.93 1.19 -6.28
CA VAL A 229 -21.66 0.44 -7.52
C VAL A 229 -20.34 -0.32 -7.41
N PHE A 230 -20.14 -1.34 -8.25
CA PHE A 230 -18.93 -2.18 -8.19
C PHE A 230 -17.63 -1.37 -8.36
N ALA A 231 -17.62 -0.39 -9.27
CA ALA A 231 -16.44 0.47 -9.50
C ALA A 231 -16.02 1.26 -8.25
N ASP A 232 -16.97 1.62 -7.38
CA ASP A 232 -16.73 2.35 -6.14
C ASP A 232 -16.68 1.44 -4.90
N SER A 233 -16.74 0.12 -5.10
CA SER A 233 -16.74 -0.86 -4.01
C SER A 233 -15.38 -0.95 -3.31
N THR A 234 -15.40 -1.37 -2.04
CA THR A 234 -14.19 -1.60 -1.23
C THR A 234 -13.20 -2.52 -1.94
N VAL A 235 -13.66 -3.60 -2.55
CA VAL A 235 -12.81 -4.53 -3.32
C VAL A 235 -12.13 -3.84 -4.49
N GLN A 236 -12.87 -3.09 -5.30
CA GLN A 236 -12.30 -2.43 -6.49
C GLN A 236 -11.26 -1.40 -6.08
N LYS A 237 -11.54 -0.58 -5.07
CA LYS A 237 -10.58 0.39 -4.54
C LYS A 237 -9.29 -0.27 -4.02
N ILE A 238 -9.39 -1.41 -3.34
CA ILE A 238 -8.22 -2.17 -2.90
C ILE A 238 -7.40 -2.69 -4.10
N LEU A 239 -8.07 -3.23 -5.11
CA LEU A 239 -7.41 -3.74 -6.31
C LEU A 239 -6.67 -2.63 -7.07
N ASP A 240 -7.29 -1.47 -7.22
CA ASP A 240 -6.70 -0.30 -7.88
C ASP A 240 -5.48 0.21 -7.10
N LEU A 241 -5.58 0.35 -5.78
CA LEU A 241 -4.47 0.79 -4.93
C LEU A 241 -3.25 -0.14 -5.04
N VAL A 242 -3.46 -1.43 -5.14
CA VAL A 242 -2.35 -2.40 -5.26
C VAL A 242 -1.81 -2.44 -6.69
N SER A 243 -2.65 -2.27 -7.70
CA SER A 243 -2.21 -2.13 -9.09
C SER A 243 -1.30 -0.91 -9.24
N ASP A 244 -1.71 0.24 -8.73
CA ASP A 244 -0.96 1.50 -8.80
C ASP A 244 0.34 1.46 -7.98
N ALA A 245 0.37 0.66 -6.90
CA ALA A 245 1.57 0.46 -6.09
C ALA A 245 2.76 -0.08 -6.88
N SER A 246 2.51 -0.80 -7.96
CA SER A 246 3.55 -1.35 -8.83
C SER A 246 4.25 -0.28 -9.70
N ALA A 247 3.67 0.90 -9.88
CA ALA A 247 4.19 1.96 -10.75
C ALA A 247 5.31 2.80 -10.11
N LYS A 248 5.31 2.95 -8.78
CA LYS A 248 6.28 3.78 -8.05
C LYS A 248 7.48 2.96 -7.59
N LYS A 249 8.65 3.19 -8.21
CA LYS A 249 9.90 2.44 -7.95
C LYS A 249 10.59 2.87 -6.65
N ALA A 250 11.01 1.90 -5.85
CA ALA A 250 11.81 2.11 -4.64
C ALA A 250 13.18 2.74 -4.93
N SER A 251 13.79 3.35 -3.90
CA SER A 251 15.15 3.92 -3.98
C SER A 251 16.18 2.88 -4.40
N ALA A 252 16.03 1.63 -3.95
CA ALA A 252 16.90 0.52 -4.34
C ALA A 252 16.79 0.18 -5.84
N GLU A 253 15.59 0.22 -6.42
CA GLU A 253 15.38 0.01 -7.85
C GLU A 253 15.99 1.13 -8.68
N LYS A 254 15.81 2.38 -8.25
CA LYS A 254 16.44 3.57 -8.88
C LYS A 254 17.96 3.49 -8.80
N PHE A 255 18.50 3.00 -7.68
CA PHE A 255 19.93 2.78 -7.49
C PHE A 255 20.47 1.74 -8.49
N ILE A 256 19.79 0.59 -8.64
CA ILE A 256 20.22 -0.46 -9.57
C ILE A 256 20.25 0.05 -11.00
N THR A 257 19.22 0.78 -11.45
CA THR A 257 19.19 1.36 -12.78
C THR A 257 20.36 2.33 -13.01
N ARG A 258 20.70 3.15 -12.01
CA ARG A 258 21.85 4.05 -12.06
C ARG A 258 23.18 3.30 -11.99
N PHE A 259 23.27 2.29 -11.14
CA PHE A 259 24.43 1.43 -10.99
C PHE A 259 24.76 0.71 -12.30
N ALA A 260 23.78 0.13 -12.98
CA ALA A 260 23.97 -0.57 -14.25
C ALA A 260 24.61 0.34 -15.31
N LYS A 261 24.22 1.61 -15.40
CA LYS A 261 24.79 2.59 -16.36
C LYS A 261 26.29 2.84 -16.18
N ILE A 262 26.82 2.68 -14.96
CA ILE A 262 28.25 2.86 -14.66
C ILE A 262 28.97 1.53 -14.66
N TYR A 263 28.32 0.51 -14.07
CA TYR A 263 28.90 -0.81 -13.88
C TYR A 263 29.22 -1.51 -15.20
N THR A 264 28.30 -1.50 -16.17
CA THR A 264 28.48 -2.22 -17.44
C THR A 264 29.68 -1.72 -18.26
N PRO A 265 29.90 -0.41 -18.48
CA PRO A 265 31.13 0.06 -19.13
C PRO A 265 32.41 -0.29 -18.37
N CYS A 266 32.39 -0.25 -17.03
CA CYS A 266 33.55 -0.64 -16.22
C CYS A 266 33.90 -2.12 -16.39
N VAL A 267 32.87 -2.96 -16.41
CA VAL A 267 33.03 -4.42 -16.66
C VAL A 267 33.58 -4.69 -18.04
N MET A 268 33.07 -4.03 -19.08
CA MET A 268 33.60 -4.16 -20.44
C MET A 268 35.07 -3.73 -20.52
N GLY A 269 35.42 -2.63 -19.89
CA GLY A 269 36.82 -2.19 -19.80
C GLY A 269 37.71 -3.23 -19.08
N ALA A 270 37.22 -3.79 -17.97
CA ALA A 270 37.96 -4.84 -17.25
C ALA A 270 38.11 -6.13 -18.06
N ALA A 271 37.05 -6.57 -18.76
CA ALA A 271 37.09 -7.74 -19.66
C ALA A 271 38.11 -7.51 -20.80
N ALA A 272 38.11 -6.33 -21.41
CA ALA A 272 39.08 -5.98 -22.44
C ALA A 272 40.54 -5.96 -21.90
N LEU A 273 40.73 -5.45 -20.69
CA LEU A 273 42.05 -5.48 -20.02
C LEU A 273 42.51 -6.92 -19.75
N ILE A 274 41.62 -7.80 -19.27
CA ILE A 274 41.91 -9.22 -19.06
C ILE A 274 42.28 -9.92 -20.39
N ALA A 275 41.59 -9.59 -21.47
CA ALA A 275 41.83 -10.19 -22.78
C ALA A 275 43.13 -9.72 -23.44
N ILE A 276 43.52 -8.45 -23.25
CA ILE A 276 44.60 -7.84 -24.03
C ILE A 276 45.92 -7.74 -23.23
N VAL A 277 45.87 -7.34 -21.97
CA VAL A 277 47.09 -7.01 -21.22
C VAL A 277 47.96 -8.24 -20.93
N PRO A 278 47.46 -9.40 -20.46
CA PRO A 278 48.33 -10.54 -20.17
C PRO A 278 49.06 -11.13 -21.39
N PRO A 279 48.43 -11.26 -22.59
CA PRO A 279 49.17 -11.69 -23.79
C PRO A 279 50.39 -10.82 -24.17
N LEU A 280 50.39 -9.54 -23.82
CA LEU A 280 51.53 -8.63 -24.03
C LEU A 280 52.74 -9.04 -23.17
N PHE A 281 52.53 -9.65 -22.00
CA PHE A 281 53.58 -10.08 -21.07
C PHE A 281 53.95 -11.54 -21.23
N PHE A 282 52.94 -12.43 -21.49
CA PHE A 282 53.12 -13.90 -21.57
C PHE A 282 53.28 -14.40 -23.00
N GLY A 283 53.21 -13.53 -24.02
CA GLY A 283 53.32 -13.86 -25.42
C GLY A 283 51.96 -13.98 -26.13
N TRP A 284 51.91 -13.53 -27.37
CA TRP A 284 50.68 -13.41 -28.18
C TRP A 284 50.01 -14.76 -28.49
N SER A 285 50.74 -15.87 -28.34
CA SER A 285 50.21 -17.24 -28.45
C SER A 285 49.16 -17.56 -27.35
N THR A 286 49.17 -16.83 -26.22
CA THR A 286 48.21 -17.02 -25.13
C THR A 286 46.94 -16.17 -25.29
N PHE A 287 46.85 -15.37 -26.38
CA PHE A 287 45.70 -14.52 -26.62
C PHE A 287 44.35 -15.24 -26.63
N PRO A 288 44.16 -16.42 -27.27
CA PRO A 288 42.88 -17.08 -27.24
C PRO A 288 42.41 -17.44 -25.83
N ASP A 289 43.32 -17.89 -24.95
CA ASP A 289 43.00 -18.27 -23.57
C ASP A 289 42.58 -17.04 -22.75
N TRP A 290 43.28 -15.93 -22.88
CA TRP A 290 42.98 -14.72 -22.15
C TRP A 290 41.74 -14.00 -22.71
N PHE A 291 41.55 -14.07 -24.01
CA PHE A 291 40.32 -13.57 -24.63
C PHE A 291 39.10 -14.34 -24.15
N TYR A 292 39.19 -15.68 -24.11
CA TYR A 292 38.16 -16.54 -23.55
C TYR A 292 37.83 -16.19 -22.05
N ARG A 293 38.86 -15.98 -21.23
CA ARG A 293 38.65 -15.51 -19.83
C ARG A 293 37.96 -14.14 -19.77
N GLY A 294 38.31 -13.23 -20.68
CA GLY A 294 37.62 -11.95 -20.84
C GLY A 294 36.14 -12.11 -21.19
N LEU A 295 35.81 -13.06 -22.08
CA LEU A 295 34.42 -13.37 -22.43
C LEU A 295 33.64 -13.95 -21.26
N ILE A 296 34.21 -14.88 -20.49
CA ILE A 296 33.58 -15.42 -19.27
C ILE A 296 33.34 -14.28 -18.26
N PHE A 297 34.35 -13.43 -18.03
CA PHE A 297 34.24 -12.29 -17.12
C PHE A 297 33.09 -11.37 -17.54
N LEU A 298 32.92 -11.14 -18.85
CA LEU A 298 31.84 -10.31 -19.41
C LEU A 298 30.47 -10.91 -19.09
N VAL A 299 30.27 -12.20 -19.37
CA VAL A 299 28.99 -12.90 -19.17
C VAL A 299 28.59 -12.95 -17.69
N VAL A 300 29.52 -13.33 -16.82
CA VAL A 300 29.24 -13.47 -15.37
C VAL A 300 28.92 -12.14 -14.71
N SER A 301 29.35 -11.04 -15.33
CA SER A 301 29.16 -9.71 -14.73
C SER A 301 27.71 -9.19 -14.80
N CYS A 302 26.77 -9.83 -15.52
CA CYS A 302 25.37 -9.41 -15.56
C CYS A 302 24.74 -9.40 -14.15
N PRO A 303 24.15 -8.29 -13.65
CA PRO A 303 23.52 -8.25 -12.32
C PRO A 303 22.09 -8.82 -12.31
N CYS A 304 21.77 -9.85 -13.14
CA CYS A 304 20.40 -10.35 -13.37
C CYS A 304 19.65 -10.70 -12.07
N ALA A 305 20.33 -11.38 -11.12
CA ALA A 305 19.75 -11.73 -9.83
C ALA A 305 19.27 -10.51 -9.02
N LEU A 306 19.97 -9.36 -9.10
CA LEU A 306 19.60 -8.13 -8.39
C LEU A 306 18.43 -7.44 -9.06
N VAL A 307 18.46 -7.34 -10.39
CA VAL A 307 17.43 -6.65 -11.20
C VAL A 307 16.05 -7.28 -10.98
N ILE A 308 15.99 -8.60 -10.82
CA ILE A 308 14.73 -9.34 -10.66
C ILE A 308 14.32 -9.44 -9.18
N SER A 309 15.23 -9.81 -8.28
CA SER A 309 14.85 -10.17 -6.90
C SER A 309 14.42 -8.96 -6.06
N ILE A 310 14.90 -7.75 -6.36
CA ILE A 310 14.59 -6.56 -5.57
C ILE A 310 13.14 -6.10 -5.79
N PRO A 311 12.65 -5.89 -7.05
CA PRO A 311 11.24 -5.59 -7.28
C PRO A 311 10.31 -6.66 -6.73
N VAL A 312 10.63 -7.95 -6.91
CA VAL A 312 9.84 -9.06 -6.38
C VAL A 312 9.76 -9.02 -4.85
N SER A 313 10.85 -8.65 -4.16
CA SER A 313 10.86 -8.50 -2.70
C SER A 313 9.92 -7.38 -2.24
N PHE A 314 9.95 -6.22 -2.90
CA PHE A 314 9.06 -5.10 -2.56
C PHE A 314 7.60 -5.42 -2.87
N LEU A 315 7.30 -6.01 -4.03
CA LEU A 315 5.94 -6.47 -4.36
C LEU A 315 5.44 -7.49 -3.33
N GLY A 316 6.30 -8.42 -2.92
CA GLY A 316 5.99 -9.36 -1.85
C GLY A 316 5.70 -8.66 -0.51
N GLY A 317 6.47 -7.62 -0.18
CA GLY A 317 6.26 -6.80 1.01
C GLY A 317 4.95 -6.02 0.99
N ILE A 318 4.58 -5.45 -0.16
CA ILE A 318 3.28 -4.78 -0.37
C ILE A 318 2.14 -5.79 -0.20
N GLY A 319 2.24 -6.97 -0.81
CA GLY A 319 1.25 -8.03 -0.64
C GLY A 319 1.16 -8.53 0.81
N GLY A 320 2.29 -8.63 1.52
CA GLY A 320 2.34 -8.95 2.95
C GLY A 320 1.69 -7.87 3.81
N ALA A 321 1.90 -6.59 3.50
CA ALA A 321 1.25 -5.47 4.18
C ALA A 321 -0.28 -5.50 3.97
N ALA A 322 -0.73 -5.71 2.73
CA ALA A 322 -2.15 -5.80 2.40
C ALA A 322 -2.87 -6.90 3.20
N LYS A 323 -2.26 -8.08 3.36
CA LYS A 323 -2.78 -9.16 4.23
C LYS A 323 -2.94 -8.76 5.70
N ASN A 324 -2.17 -7.80 6.17
CA ASN A 324 -2.25 -7.27 7.53
C ASN A 324 -3.17 -6.05 7.63
N GLY A 325 -3.99 -5.77 6.60
CA GLY A 325 -4.89 -4.63 6.56
C GLY A 325 -4.19 -3.28 6.34
N VAL A 326 -3.02 -3.28 5.72
CA VAL A 326 -2.22 -2.08 5.42
C VAL A 326 -1.97 -2.01 3.92
N LEU A 327 -2.64 -1.10 3.22
CA LEU A 327 -2.48 -0.89 1.79
C LEU A 327 -1.40 0.16 1.53
N VAL A 328 -0.33 -0.21 0.84
CA VAL A 328 0.81 0.67 0.55
C VAL A 328 0.83 1.00 -0.93
N LYS A 329 0.85 2.27 -1.30
CA LYS A 329 0.76 2.75 -2.69
C LYS A 329 2.08 2.76 -3.47
N GLY A 330 3.11 2.08 -2.99
CA GLY A 330 4.37 2.01 -3.75
C GLY A 330 5.53 1.39 -3.01
N SER A 331 6.48 0.85 -3.76
CA SER A 331 7.72 0.31 -3.21
C SER A 331 8.61 1.40 -2.61
N ASP A 332 8.53 2.63 -3.11
CA ASP A 332 9.22 3.80 -2.55
C ASP A 332 8.67 4.21 -1.18
N VAL A 333 7.35 4.09 -0.98
CA VAL A 333 6.67 4.31 0.30
C VAL A 333 7.14 3.28 1.32
N LEU A 334 7.15 2.00 0.92
CA LEU A 334 7.63 0.92 1.79
C LEU A 334 9.10 1.10 2.17
N ASP A 335 9.95 1.62 1.27
CA ASP A 335 11.35 1.92 1.59
C ASP A 335 11.47 3.08 2.58
N ARG A 336 10.69 4.17 2.41
CA ARG A 336 10.66 5.32 3.35
C ARG A 336 10.21 4.91 4.75
N LEU A 337 9.22 4.02 4.87
CA LEU A 337 8.72 3.49 6.14
C LEU A 337 9.79 2.75 6.98
N THR A 338 10.92 2.39 6.41
CA THR A 338 11.97 1.66 7.16
C THR A 338 12.65 2.49 8.24
N ALA A 339 12.65 3.83 8.13
CA ALA A 339 13.40 4.71 9.01
C ALA A 339 12.64 5.99 9.39
N PRO A 340 11.40 5.88 9.92
CA PRO A 340 10.64 7.05 10.35
C PRO A 340 11.32 7.73 11.54
N LYS A 341 11.27 9.06 11.57
CA LYS A 341 11.81 9.88 12.66
C LYS A 341 10.71 10.58 13.45
N THR A 342 9.76 11.16 12.75
CA THR A 342 8.69 11.95 13.33
C THR A 342 7.35 11.43 12.86
N ILE A 343 6.38 11.34 13.75
CA ILE A 343 4.99 11.10 13.39
C ILE A 343 4.13 12.21 14.00
N VAL A 344 3.21 12.71 13.18
CA VAL A 344 2.24 13.71 13.58
C VAL A 344 0.85 13.13 13.34
N PHE A 345 0.00 13.21 14.33
CA PHE A 345 -1.37 12.72 14.31
C PHE A 345 -2.37 13.86 14.25
N ASP A 346 -3.44 13.70 13.49
CA ASP A 346 -4.67 14.42 13.81
C ASP A 346 -5.29 13.89 15.10
N LYS A 347 -6.11 14.68 15.76
CA LYS A 347 -6.82 14.22 16.96
C LYS A 347 -8.07 13.43 16.61
N THR A 348 -9.02 14.10 15.93
CA THR A 348 -10.39 13.62 15.73
C THR A 348 -10.45 12.53 14.68
N GLY A 349 -11.12 11.41 14.96
CA GLY A 349 -11.16 10.28 14.02
C GLY A 349 -9.86 9.49 13.91
N THR A 350 -8.73 10.00 14.43
CA THR A 350 -7.41 9.35 14.37
C THR A 350 -6.99 8.79 15.73
N LEU A 351 -6.71 9.64 16.71
CA LEU A 351 -6.43 9.22 18.09
C LEU A 351 -7.70 8.98 18.90
N THR A 352 -8.80 9.62 18.49
CA THR A 352 -10.11 9.52 19.10
C THR A 352 -11.12 8.91 18.11
N GLN A 353 -12.26 8.48 18.64
CA GLN A 353 -13.31 7.82 17.82
C GLN A 353 -14.09 8.82 16.93
N GLY A 354 -13.92 10.13 17.11
CA GLY A 354 -14.76 11.15 16.48
C GLY A 354 -16.22 11.11 16.97
N LYS A 355 -16.47 10.37 18.03
CA LYS A 355 -17.79 10.24 18.65
C LYS A 355 -17.77 10.93 20.00
N PHE A 356 -18.65 11.91 20.14
CA PHE A 356 -18.86 12.55 21.42
C PHE A 356 -19.53 11.58 22.39
N ALA A 357 -19.06 11.55 23.62
CA ALA A 357 -19.67 10.78 24.70
C ALA A 357 -19.81 11.63 25.95
N VAL A 358 -20.86 11.41 26.71
CA VAL A 358 -21.02 12.02 28.04
C VAL A 358 -19.93 11.45 28.94
N SER A 359 -19.03 12.32 29.42
CA SER A 359 -17.90 11.94 30.28
C SER A 359 -18.21 12.12 31.76
N THR A 360 -18.95 13.17 32.12
CA THR A 360 -19.29 13.49 33.52
C THR A 360 -20.60 14.25 33.57
N VAL A 361 -21.43 13.92 34.54
CA VAL A 361 -22.68 14.61 34.85
C VAL A 361 -22.53 15.26 36.23
N ARG A 362 -22.76 16.56 36.31
CA ARG A 362 -22.68 17.35 37.58
C ARG A 362 -23.99 18.09 37.83
N PRO A 363 -24.87 17.55 38.66
CA PRO A 363 -26.06 18.28 39.09
C PRO A 363 -25.69 19.55 39.87
N ALA A 364 -26.51 20.60 39.76
CA ALA A 364 -26.37 21.80 40.55
C ALA A 364 -26.68 21.51 42.03
N LYS A 365 -26.18 22.32 42.93
CA LYS A 365 -26.40 22.16 44.36
C LYS A 365 -27.92 22.20 44.70
N GLY A 366 -28.43 21.11 45.23
CA GLY A 366 -29.86 20.94 45.52
C GLY A 366 -30.70 20.33 44.39
N GLN A 367 -30.07 20.00 43.27
CA GLN A 367 -30.69 19.25 42.16
C GLN A 367 -30.23 17.79 42.18
N THR A 368 -31.04 16.89 41.57
CA THR A 368 -30.67 15.50 41.42
C THR A 368 -30.15 15.24 40.01
N GLU A 369 -29.36 14.19 39.88
CA GLU A 369 -28.88 13.73 38.57
C GLU A 369 -30.05 13.38 37.63
N ASP A 370 -31.07 12.73 38.15
CA ASP A 370 -32.27 12.37 37.38
C ASP A 370 -32.99 13.61 36.80
N THR A 371 -33.08 14.68 37.59
CA THR A 371 -33.68 15.95 37.10
C THR A 371 -32.89 16.58 35.97
N LEU A 372 -31.54 16.55 36.07
CA LEU A 372 -30.66 17.04 35.05
C LEU A 372 -30.73 16.19 33.77
N LEU A 373 -30.69 14.86 33.90
CA LEU A 373 -30.76 13.94 32.76
C LEU A 373 -32.12 14.00 32.04
N ALA A 374 -33.23 14.16 32.79
CA ALA A 374 -34.55 14.36 32.20
C ALA A 374 -34.65 15.66 31.41
N ALA A 375 -34.08 16.74 31.92
CA ALA A 375 -34.01 18.02 31.22
C ALA A 375 -33.14 17.92 29.97
N ALA A 376 -32.02 17.18 30.03
CA ALA A 376 -31.13 16.95 28.92
C ALA A 376 -31.81 16.13 27.81
N ALA A 377 -32.48 15.03 28.16
CA ALA A 377 -33.23 14.22 27.20
C ALA A 377 -34.31 15.05 26.47
N LEU A 378 -35.02 15.93 27.21
CA LEU A 378 -36.06 16.79 26.65
C LEU A 378 -35.51 17.84 25.67
N CYS A 379 -34.43 18.54 26.05
CA CYS A 379 -33.82 19.58 25.24
C CYS A 379 -33.19 19.01 23.95
N GLU A 380 -32.50 17.90 24.03
CA GLU A 380 -31.71 17.37 22.92
C GLU A 380 -32.51 16.40 22.02
N ARG A 381 -33.78 16.14 22.34
CA ARG A 381 -34.64 15.19 21.60
C ARG A 381 -34.77 15.51 20.12
N SER A 382 -34.87 16.78 19.76
CA SER A 382 -35.14 17.22 18.37
C SER A 382 -33.91 17.79 17.65
N SER A 383 -32.77 17.89 18.32
CA SER A 383 -31.52 18.37 17.69
C SER A 383 -30.81 17.24 16.95
N ASN A 384 -30.29 17.57 15.76
CA ASN A 384 -29.44 16.68 14.97
C ASN A 384 -27.93 16.99 15.17
N HIS A 385 -27.58 17.85 16.10
CA HIS A 385 -26.20 18.16 16.39
C HIS A 385 -25.48 16.92 16.99
N PRO A 386 -24.23 16.61 16.57
CA PRO A 386 -23.51 15.42 17.08
C PRO A 386 -23.44 15.32 18.62
N ILE A 387 -23.28 16.45 19.29
CA ILE A 387 -23.33 16.57 20.76
C ILE A 387 -24.70 16.17 21.29
N ALA A 388 -25.78 16.65 20.67
CA ALA A 388 -27.15 16.37 21.06
C ALA A 388 -27.47 14.88 20.94
N LEU A 389 -27.03 14.24 19.84
CA LEU A 389 -27.18 12.79 19.63
C LEU A 389 -26.54 11.99 20.77
N SER A 390 -25.32 12.35 21.16
CA SER A 390 -24.60 11.71 22.27
C SER A 390 -25.32 11.87 23.62
N VAL A 391 -25.81 13.07 23.90
CA VAL A 391 -26.58 13.34 25.15
C VAL A 391 -27.91 12.58 25.11
N ARG A 392 -28.60 12.59 24.00
CA ARG A 392 -29.86 11.88 23.81
C ARG A 392 -29.71 10.37 24.05
N ASP A 393 -28.68 9.76 23.46
CA ASP A 393 -28.42 8.32 23.61
C ASP A 393 -28.10 7.98 25.09
N TYR A 394 -27.29 8.81 25.75
CA TYR A 394 -26.98 8.63 27.18
C TYR A 394 -28.21 8.79 28.09
N CYS A 395 -29.10 9.74 27.75
CA CYS A 395 -30.26 10.09 28.56
C CYS A 395 -31.56 9.36 28.14
N ALA A 396 -31.52 8.45 27.15
CA ALA A 396 -32.70 7.84 26.53
C ALA A 396 -33.67 7.20 27.55
N ALA A 397 -33.15 6.54 28.60
CA ALA A 397 -33.96 5.94 29.65
C ALA A 397 -34.65 6.96 30.59
N LYS A 398 -34.28 8.25 30.53
CA LYS A 398 -34.80 9.35 31.38
C LYS A 398 -35.70 10.29 30.60
N ASP A 399 -35.96 10.05 29.31
CA ASP A 399 -36.90 10.86 28.54
C ASP A 399 -38.33 10.63 29.04
N SER A 400 -38.91 11.68 29.60
CA SER A 400 -40.29 11.66 30.16
C SER A 400 -41.38 11.59 29.09
N GLY A 401 -41.05 11.71 27.82
CA GLY A 401 -42.02 11.77 26.71
C GLY A 401 -42.89 13.03 26.74
N ALA A 402 -42.56 14.06 27.53
CA ALA A 402 -43.35 15.30 27.67
C ALA A 402 -43.50 16.00 26.29
N ALA A 403 -44.73 16.47 26.03
CA ALA A 403 -45.01 17.14 24.76
C ALA A 403 -44.36 18.52 24.73
N LEU A 404 -43.57 18.79 23.68
CA LEU A 404 -42.99 20.08 23.39
C LEU A 404 -44.07 21.03 22.80
N THR A 405 -44.23 22.19 23.37
CA THR A 405 -45.11 23.24 22.85
C THR A 405 -44.37 24.21 21.92
N ASN A 406 -43.08 24.39 22.16
CA ASN A 406 -42.18 25.14 21.27
C ASN A 406 -40.77 24.56 21.37
N TYR A 407 -40.02 24.63 20.26
CA TYR A 407 -38.63 24.24 20.19
C TYR A 407 -37.85 25.24 19.31
N GLU A 408 -36.81 25.84 19.85
CA GLU A 408 -36.03 26.87 19.19
C GLU A 408 -34.54 26.56 19.33
N GLU A 409 -33.85 26.33 18.20
CA GLU A 409 -32.41 26.19 18.18
C GLU A 409 -31.77 27.55 17.86
N LYS A 410 -30.97 28.10 18.79
CA LYS A 410 -30.25 29.34 18.63
C LYS A 410 -28.81 29.10 18.22
N ALA A 411 -28.47 29.42 16.99
CA ALA A 411 -27.14 29.23 16.45
C ALA A 411 -26.07 29.93 17.34
N GLY A 412 -25.06 29.16 17.77
CA GLY A 412 -23.97 29.61 18.64
C GLY A 412 -24.34 29.81 20.13
N TYR A 413 -25.57 29.44 20.53
CA TYR A 413 -26.02 29.51 21.93
C TYR A 413 -26.46 28.15 22.46
N GLY A 414 -27.31 27.42 21.77
CA GLY A 414 -27.90 26.14 22.17
C GLY A 414 -29.39 26.07 21.86
N VAL A 415 -30.14 25.34 22.66
CA VAL A 415 -31.54 24.97 22.44
C VAL A 415 -32.45 25.46 23.56
N LEU A 416 -33.65 25.93 23.21
CA LEU A 416 -34.76 26.24 24.11
C LEU A 416 -35.94 25.29 23.81
N ALA A 417 -36.36 24.54 24.80
CA ALA A 417 -37.48 23.61 24.71
C ALA A 417 -38.58 24.03 25.69
N THR A 418 -39.74 24.38 25.17
CA THR A 418 -40.90 24.82 26.01
C THR A 418 -41.89 23.68 26.13
N THR A 419 -42.30 23.41 27.36
CA THR A 419 -43.35 22.44 27.69
C THR A 419 -44.45 23.12 28.50
N LYS A 420 -45.49 22.39 28.87
CA LYS A 420 -46.51 22.88 29.82
C LYS A 420 -45.96 23.15 31.22
N ASP A 421 -44.83 22.52 31.58
CA ASP A 421 -44.20 22.56 32.89
C ASP A 421 -43.07 23.59 33.02
N GLY A 422 -42.80 24.40 31.96
CA GLY A 422 -41.79 25.44 31.95
C GLY A 422 -40.89 25.42 30.70
N VAL A 423 -39.96 26.37 30.69
CA VAL A 423 -38.96 26.55 29.61
C VAL A 423 -37.62 25.93 30.03
N TYR A 424 -37.18 24.93 29.27
CA TYR A 424 -35.89 24.31 29.45
C TYR A 424 -34.87 24.86 28.46
N ALA A 425 -33.65 25.05 28.92
CA ALA A 425 -32.52 25.52 28.10
C ALA A 425 -31.34 24.56 28.21
N ALA A 426 -30.74 24.24 27.05
CA ALA A 426 -29.50 23.48 26.96
C ALA A 426 -28.51 24.21 26.04
N GLY A 427 -27.31 24.53 26.51
CA GLY A 427 -26.35 25.26 25.71
C GLY A 427 -25.13 25.76 26.46
N ASN A 428 -24.47 26.75 25.88
CA ASN A 428 -23.27 27.35 26.46
C ASN A 428 -23.59 28.44 27.49
N ALA A 429 -22.56 29.01 28.11
CA ALA A 429 -22.71 30.06 29.11
C ALA A 429 -23.48 31.29 28.59
N LYS A 430 -23.42 31.60 27.28
CA LYS A 430 -24.16 32.73 26.69
C LYS A 430 -25.67 32.46 26.70
N LEU A 431 -26.10 31.22 26.47
CA LEU A 431 -27.51 30.85 26.58
C LEU A 431 -27.99 30.94 28.01
N MET A 432 -27.18 30.52 28.97
CA MET A 432 -27.53 30.60 30.41
C MET A 432 -27.74 32.07 30.83
N ALA A 433 -26.85 32.95 30.42
CA ALA A 433 -27.02 34.38 30.65
C ALA A 433 -28.28 34.97 29.98
N PHE A 434 -28.62 34.50 28.77
CA PHE A 434 -29.80 34.90 28.01
C PHE A 434 -31.11 34.49 28.74
N VAL A 435 -31.16 33.31 29.32
CA VAL A 435 -32.34 32.82 30.08
C VAL A 435 -32.33 33.26 31.56
N GLY A 436 -31.34 34.05 31.98
CA GLY A 436 -31.23 34.54 33.36
C GLY A 436 -30.75 33.50 34.38
N ALA A 437 -30.20 32.41 33.95
CA ALA A 437 -29.66 31.36 34.84
C ALA A 437 -28.26 31.77 35.35
N ASN A 438 -28.13 31.87 36.67
CA ASN A 438 -26.86 32.19 37.33
C ASN A 438 -25.99 30.92 37.41
N LEU A 439 -24.88 30.94 36.68
CA LEU A 439 -23.87 29.89 36.77
C LEU A 439 -23.03 30.08 38.04
N PRO A 440 -22.72 29.01 38.78
CA PRO A 440 -21.82 29.09 39.91
C PRO A 440 -20.41 29.54 39.48
N PRO A 441 -19.68 30.34 40.27
CA PRO A 441 -18.35 30.84 39.91
C PRO A 441 -17.31 29.74 39.77
N ASP A 442 -17.54 28.56 40.31
CA ASP A 442 -16.59 27.45 40.40
C ASP A 442 -17.22 26.10 40.05
N ASP A 443 -17.90 26.02 38.91
CA ASP A 443 -18.45 24.75 38.43
C ASP A 443 -17.40 23.88 37.68
N GLY A 444 -16.14 24.28 37.68
CA GLY A 444 -15.03 23.60 36.95
C GLY A 444 -15.13 23.73 35.44
N ALA A 445 -16.17 24.39 34.93
CA ALA A 445 -16.48 24.52 33.54
C ALA A 445 -16.05 25.91 32.97
N ASN A 446 -15.85 26.86 33.85
CA ASN A 446 -15.58 28.26 33.50
C ASN A 446 -14.08 28.57 33.32
N THR A 447 -13.22 27.56 33.39
CA THR A 447 -11.80 27.73 33.16
C THR A 447 -11.48 27.55 31.67
N LYS A 448 -10.62 28.42 31.12
CA LYS A 448 -9.95 28.19 29.82
C LYS A 448 -9.28 26.83 29.72
N ASN A 449 -9.35 26.03 30.78
CA ASN A 449 -8.78 24.70 30.98
C ASN A 449 -9.84 23.58 31.03
N ALA A 450 -11.06 23.77 30.52
CA ALA A 450 -12.05 22.70 30.46
C ALA A 450 -11.56 21.63 29.49
N VAL A 451 -11.39 20.41 30.01
CA VAL A 451 -10.90 19.22 29.27
C VAL A 451 -12.00 18.59 28.38
N ALA A 452 -13.22 19.12 28.44
CA ALA A 452 -14.39 18.64 27.72
C ALA A 452 -15.24 19.79 27.22
N THR A 453 -16.07 19.52 26.22
CA THR A 453 -17.15 20.47 25.83
C THR A 453 -18.20 20.48 26.93
N VAL A 454 -18.55 21.68 27.38
CA VAL A 454 -19.45 21.89 28.51
C VAL A 454 -20.82 22.25 27.99
N LEU A 455 -21.83 21.52 28.41
CA LEU A 455 -23.23 21.80 28.12
C LEU A 455 -23.97 22.09 29.45
N TYR A 456 -24.47 23.31 29.58
CA TYR A 456 -25.22 23.76 30.73
C TYR A 456 -26.71 23.57 30.52
N PHE A 457 -27.43 23.26 31.60
CA PHE A 457 -28.87 23.05 31.60
C PHE A 457 -29.56 23.94 32.62
N ALA A 458 -30.69 24.53 32.21
CA ALA A 458 -31.51 25.34 33.09
C ALA A 458 -33.01 25.09 32.83
N LYS A 459 -33.85 25.35 33.85
CA LYS A 459 -35.30 25.37 33.77
C LYS A 459 -35.82 26.68 34.37
N ASP A 460 -36.62 27.43 33.62
CA ASP A 460 -37.20 28.73 34.05
C ASP A 460 -36.19 29.67 34.70
N GLY A 461 -34.98 29.74 34.15
CA GLY A 461 -33.88 30.57 34.68
C GLY A 461 -33.15 29.96 35.90
N ILE A 462 -33.51 28.77 36.35
CA ILE A 462 -32.83 28.07 37.44
C ILE A 462 -31.81 27.07 36.83
N TYR A 463 -30.54 27.22 37.21
CA TYR A 463 -29.47 26.29 36.79
C TYR A 463 -29.68 24.91 37.39
N LEU A 464 -29.75 23.89 36.53
CA LEU A 464 -29.96 22.49 36.91
C LEU A 464 -28.66 21.71 37.05
N GLY A 465 -27.63 22.08 36.28
CA GLY A 465 -26.36 21.37 36.26
C GLY A 465 -25.66 21.42 34.93
N THR A 466 -24.58 20.67 34.85
CA THR A 466 -23.67 20.64 33.70
C THR A 466 -23.39 19.20 33.26
N ILE A 467 -23.39 18.97 31.96
CA ILE A 467 -22.92 17.72 31.33
C ILE A 467 -21.62 18.01 30.55
N PHE A 468 -20.61 17.21 30.84
CA PHE A 468 -19.32 17.29 30.16
C PHE A 468 -19.29 16.24 29.06
N ILE A 469 -18.88 16.65 27.87
CA ILE A 469 -18.86 15.82 26.68
C ILE A 469 -17.45 15.83 26.13
N ALA A 470 -16.87 14.66 25.97
CA ALA A 470 -15.53 14.47 25.45
C ALA A 470 -15.54 13.48 24.28
N ASP A 471 -14.61 13.65 23.36
CA ASP A 471 -14.32 12.67 22.32
C ASP A 471 -13.50 11.54 22.95
N THR A 472 -13.90 10.30 22.70
CA THR A 472 -13.31 9.13 23.36
C THR A 472 -12.02 8.72 22.65
N ILE A 473 -10.92 8.56 23.39
CA ILE A 473 -9.67 8.01 22.88
C ILE A 473 -9.90 6.55 22.45
N LYS A 474 -9.41 6.18 21.25
CA LYS A 474 -9.48 4.80 20.76
C LYS A 474 -8.69 3.85 21.67
N SER A 475 -9.14 2.61 21.76
CA SER A 475 -8.42 1.57 22.51
C SER A 475 -7.05 1.30 21.89
N GLY A 476 -6.04 1.02 22.71
CA GLY A 476 -4.70 0.63 22.24
C GLY A 476 -3.81 1.76 21.68
N VAL A 477 -4.27 3.02 21.68
CA VAL A 477 -3.46 4.15 21.14
C VAL A 477 -2.18 4.36 21.94
N LYS A 478 -2.25 4.30 23.27
CA LYS A 478 -1.08 4.46 24.15
C LYS A 478 -0.02 3.41 23.88
N GLU A 479 -0.45 2.16 23.76
CA GLU A 479 0.39 1.02 23.43
C GLU A 479 0.99 1.15 22.02
N ALA A 480 0.20 1.65 21.05
CA ALA A 480 0.64 1.91 19.70
C ALA A 480 1.76 2.97 19.66
N ILE A 481 1.60 4.07 20.39
CA ILE A 481 2.62 5.13 20.48
C ILE A 481 3.89 4.61 21.15
N ALA A 482 3.76 3.84 22.24
CA ALA A 482 4.92 3.21 22.89
C ALA A 482 5.65 2.25 21.93
N ASN A 483 4.92 1.46 21.14
CA ASN A 483 5.49 0.58 20.12
C ASN A 483 6.20 1.36 18.99
N LEU A 484 5.64 2.47 18.52
CA LEU A 484 6.30 3.34 17.52
C LEU A 484 7.66 3.86 18.01
N ARG A 485 7.78 4.18 19.30
CA ARG A 485 9.06 4.58 19.90
C ARG A 485 10.09 3.44 19.88
N THR A 486 9.68 2.20 20.16
CA THR A 486 10.58 1.02 20.05
C THR A 486 11.01 0.79 18.61
N LEU A 487 10.18 1.19 17.66
CA LEU A 487 10.47 1.17 16.23
C LEU A 487 11.26 2.39 15.75
N GLY A 488 11.84 3.20 16.66
CA GLY A 488 12.78 4.27 16.35
C GLY A 488 12.15 5.59 15.92
N VAL A 489 10.84 5.76 16.09
CA VAL A 489 10.19 7.07 15.99
C VAL A 489 10.62 7.88 17.20
N GLN A 490 11.27 9.02 16.96
CA GLN A 490 11.85 9.86 18.01
C GLN A 490 10.84 10.86 18.56
N THR A 491 9.90 11.30 17.71
CA THR A 491 9.00 12.40 18.04
C THR A 491 7.58 12.08 17.60
N CYS A 492 6.62 12.14 18.53
CA CYS A 492 5.20 11.91 18.32
C CYS A 492 4.43 13.17 18.72
N TYR A 493 3.82 13.88 17.78
CA TYR A 493 3.05 15.10 17.99
C TYR A 493 1.59 14.95 17.59
N MET A 494 0.74 15.85 18.10
CA MET A 494 -0.65 15.97 17.68
C MET A 494 -0.95 17.38 17.18
N LEU A 495 -1.71 17.50 16.10
CA LEU A 495 -2.29 18.74 15.61
C LEU A 495 -3.80 18.69 15.77
N THR A 496 -4.41 19.77 16.30
CA THR A 496 -5.85 19.82 16.49
C THR A 496 -6.39 21.25 16.41
N GLY A 497 -7.65 21.40 15.97
CA GLY A 497 -8.40 22.64 16.07
C GLY A 497 -8.98 22.90 17.46
N ASP A 498 -8.96 21.93 18.37
CA ASP A 498 -9.48 22.07 19.72
C ASP A 498 -8.66 23.02 20.57
N ASN A 499 -9.21 23.39 21.74
CA ASN A 499 -8.50 24.21 22.71
C ASN A 499 -7.29 23.48 23.35
N ALA A 500 -6.37 24.26 23.90
CA ALA A 500 -5.13 23.72 24.46
C ALA A 500 -5.35 22.76 25.65
N ALA A 501 -6.40 22.92 26.43
CA ALA A 501 -6.67 22.07 27.59
C ALA A 501 -7.11 20.66 27.18
N ILE A 502 -7.97 20.56 26.17
CA ILE A 502 -8.39 19.25 25.58
C ILE A 502 -7.18 18.59 24.94
N ALA A 503 -6.40 19.34 24.15
CA ALA A 503 -5.22 18.82 23.49
C ALA A 503 -4.17 18.30 24.48
N GLN A 504 -3.91 19.02 25.57
CA GLN A 504 -3.00 18.58 26.64
C GLN A 504 -3.46 17.27 27.26
N SER A 505 -4.74 17.21 27.63
CA SER A 505 -5.31 16.00 28.27
C SER A 505 -5.17 14.76 27.39
N VAL A 506 -5.44 14.88 26.10
CA VAL A 506 -5.28 13.76 25.14
C VAL A 506 -3.80 13.42 25.00
N ALA A 507 -2.91 14.39 24.82
CA ALA A 507 -1.48 14.18 24.66
C ALA A 507 -0.88 13.43 25.87
N ASP A 508 -1.24 13.85 27.10
CA ASP A 508 -0.79 13.22 28.34
C ASP A 508 -1.34 11.80 28.49
N ALA A 509 -2.61 11.58 28.15
CA ALA A 509 -3.26 10.27 28.27
C ALA A 509 -2.62 9.21 27.36
N VAL A 510 -2.23 9.61 26.12
CA VAL A 510 -1.66 8.69 25.14
C VAL A 510 -0.13 8.71 25.11
N GLY A 511 0.53 9.66 25.77
CA GLY A 511 1.99 9.74 25.91
C GLY A 511 2.69 10.35 24.70
N LEU A 512 2.14 11.42 24.12
CA LEU A 512 2.79 12.21 23.07
C LEU A 512 3.89 13.14 23.64
N ASP A 513 4.82 13.56 22.78
CA ASP A 513 5.87 14.52 23.12
C ASP A 513 5.35 15.96 23.16
N GLY A 514 4.25 16.23 22.45
CA GLY A 514 3.63 17.54 22.44
C GLY A 514 2.45 17.63 21.49
N TYR A 515 1.87 18.82 21.45
CA TYR A 515 0.73 19.11 20.60
C TYR A 515 0.75 20.57 20.12
N LYS A 516 -0.03 20.86 19.09
CA LYS A 516 -0.42 22.19 18.66
C LYS A 516 -1.95 22.27 18.61
N ALA A 517 -2.52 23.25 19.29
CA ALA A 517 -3.96 23.40 19.50
C ALA A 517 -4.51 24.68 18.88
N GLY A 518 -5.83 24.73 18.63
CA GLY A 518 -6.50 25.91 18.09
C GLY A 518 -6.15 26.23 16.64
N LEU A 519 -5.71 25.23 15.87
CA LEU A 519 -5.23 25.40 14.50
C LEU A 519 -6.38 25.38 13.49
N LEU A 520 -6.38 26.33 12.57
CA LEU A 520 -7.17 26.26 11.34
C LEU A 520 -6.52 25.28 10.34
N PRO A 521 -7.26 24.74 9.36
CA PRO A 521 -6.73 23.75 8.43
C PRO A 521 -5.42 24.18 7.73
N HIS A 522 -5.32 25.43 7.28
CA HIS A 522 -4.08 25.95 6.64
C HIS A 522 -2.93 26.13 7.63
N GLU A 523 -3.22 26.43 8.91
CA GLU A 523 -2.20 26.55 9.97
C GLU A 523 -1.63 25.18 10.38
N LYS A 524 -2.43 24.10 10.28
CA LYS A 524 -1.95 22.74 10.50
C LYS A 524 -0.81 22.38 9.55
N VAL A 525 -0.90 22.80 8.27
CA VAL A 525 0.16 22.54 7.26
C VAL A 525 1.46 23.24 7.67
N ALA A 526 1.40 24.52 7.99
CA ALA A 526 2.58 25.28 8.43
C ALA A 526 3.18 24.71 9.72
N ALA A 527 2.32 24.30 10.67
CA ALA A 527 2.74 23.67 11.91
C ALA A 527 3.44 22.31 11.67
N PHE A 528 2.93 21.49 10.75
CA PHE A 528 3.53 20.24 10.35
C PHE A 528 4.92 20.45 9.72
N GLU A 529 5.04 21.38 8.78
CA GLU A 529 6.31 21.70 8.13
C GLU A 529 7.37 22.18 9.12
N ALA A 530 6.99 23.05 10.05
CA ALA A 530 7.91 23.53 11.09
C ALA A 530 8.41 22.41 12.01
N LEU A 531 7.53 21.46 12.39
CA LEU A 531 7.89 20.30 13.22
C LEU A 531 8.84 19.35 12.49
N THR A 532 8.55 19.07 11.22
CA THR A 532 9.33 18.09 10.42
C THR A 532 10.68 18.67 9.99
N GLN A 533 10.79 19.95 9.66
CA GLN A 533 12.05 20.63 9.38
C GLN A 533 12.99 20.60 10.59
N THR A 534 12.48 20.79 11.78
CA THR A 534 13.30 20.79 13.00
C THR A 534 13.80 19.38 13.37
N ALA A 535 12.96 18.35 13.18
CA ALA A 535 13.29 16.98 13.53
C ALA A 535 14.19 16.28 12.49
N GLY A 536 14.07 16.66 11.22
CA GLY A 536 14.76 16.03 10.09
C GLY A 536 14.40 14.56 9.88
N GLY A 537 14.81 13.97 8.75
CA GLY A 537 14.53 12.57 8.41
C GLY A 537 13.08 12.34 7.94
N VAL A 538 12.66 11.08 7.87
CA VAL A 538 11.34 10.70 7.33
C VAL A 538 10.23 11.09 8.30
N SER A 539 9.30 11.89 7.81
CA SER A 539 8.11 12.37 8.50
C SER A 539 6.87 11.55 8.12
N LEU A 540 6.09 11.17 9.12
CA LEU A 540 4.80 10.50 8.95
C LEU A 540 3.68 11.45 9.38
N TYR A 541 2.55 11.37 8.70
CA TYR A 541 1.30 12.00 9.14
C TYR A 541 0.18 10.96 9.14
N ALA A 542 -0.65 10.95 10.18
CA ALA A 542 -1.82 10.09 10.26
C ALA A 542 -3.07 10.93 10.52
N GLY A 543 -4.08 10.78 9.65
CA GLY A 543 -5.34 11.51 9.71
C GLY A 543 -6.52 10.70 9.15
N ASP A 544 -7.76 11.13 9.44
CA ASP A 544 -8.99 10.49 8.95
C ASP A 544 -9.45 10.98 7.56
N GLY A 545 -8.90 12.08 7.10
CA GLY A 545 -8.74 12.37 5.70
C GLY A 545 -9.44 13.48 5.01
N ILE A 546 -10.64 13.94 5.32
CA ILE A 546 -11.30 14.95 4.47
C ILE A 546 -10.62 16.33 4.64
N ASN A 547 -10.32 16.70 5.87
CA ASN A 547 -9.69 17.99 6.19
C ASN A 547 -8.14 17.91 6.15
N ASP A 548 -7.59 16.71 6.17
CA ASP A 548 -6.17 16.46 6.32
C ASP A 548 -5.47 16.03 5.00
N ALA A 549 -6.21 15.95 3.90
CA ALA A 549 -5.66 15.60 2.58
C ALA A 549 -4.39 16.41 2.21
N PRO A 550 -4.31 17.73 2.47
CA PRO A 550 -3.08 18.48 2.21
C PRO A 550 -1.89 18.03 3.07
N LEU A 551 -2.14 17.58 4.31
CA LEU A 551 -1.10 17.08 5.22
C LEU A 551 -0.65 15.67 4.85
N LEU A 552 -1.59 14.80 4.47
CA LEU A 552 -1.32 13.46 3.96
C LEU A 552 -0.41 13.49 2.72
N ALA A 553 -0.71 14.40 1.77
CA ALA A 553 0.10 14.59 0.57
C ALA A 553 1.45 15.28 0.85
N ARG A 554 1.57 16.05 1.92
CA ARG A 554 2.79 16.81 2.26
C ARG A 554 3.80 16.00 3.08
N ALA A 555 3.35 15.02 3.83
CA ALA A 555 4.21 14.13 4.59
C ALA A 555 5.09 13.27 3.68
N ASP A 556 6.25 12.81 4.18
CA ASP A 556 7.03 11.81 3.44
C ASP A 556 6.24 10.51 3.30
N VAL A 557 5.41 10.17 4.30
CA VAL A 557 4.41 9.10 4.20
C VAL A 557 3.14 9.52 4.93
N GLY A 558 2.05 9.67 4.18
CA GLY A 558 0.71 9.95 4.70
C GLY A 558 -0.08 8.66 4.96
N PHE A 559 -0.66 8.54 6.17
CA PHE A 559 -1.52 7.43 6.57
C PHE A 559 -2.97 7.89 6.65
N ALA A 560 -3.84 7.33 5.82
CA ALA A 560 -5.29 7.47 5.97
C ALA A 560 -5.83 6.40 6.92
N MET A 561 -6.65 6.82 7.89
CA MET A 561 -7.26 5.97 8.91
C MET A 561 -8.65 5.50 8.48
N GLY A 562 -9.05 4.31 8.95
CA GLY A 562 -10.45 3.89 8.94
C GLY A 562 -11.03 3.38 7.63
N GLY A 563 -10.23 2.74 6.79
CA GLY A 563 -10.74 2.07 5.59
C GLY A 563 -11.32 3.03 4.54
N VAL A 564 -12.34 2.61 3.83
CA VAL A 564 -12.86 3.24 2.60
C VAL A 564 -13.74 4.50 2.85
N GLY A 565 -13.62 5.17 4.01
CA GLY A 565 -14.57 6.22 4.43
C GLY A 565 -14.47 7.56 3.69
N SER A 566 -13.32 7.92 3.13
CA SER A 566 -13.12 9.19 2.42
C SER A 566 -12.25 8.98 1.20
N ASP A 567 -12.84 9.09 0.02
CA ASP A 567 -12.13 8.94 -1.26
C ASP A 567 -10.99 9.97 -1.38
N ALA A 568 -11.21 11.21 -0.92
CA ALA A 568 -10.17 12.25 -0.93
C ALA A 568 -8.96 11.91 -0.04
N ALA A 569 -9.18 11.27 1.12
CA ALA A 569 -8.09 10.82 1.98
C ALA A 569 -7.33 9.65 1.38
N ILE A 570 -8.07 8.69 0.83
CA ILE A 570 -7.49 7.55 0.14
C ILE A 570 -6.61 8.04 -1.01
N GLU A 571 -7.08 9.00 -1.82
CA GLU A 571 -6.33 9.53 -2.95
C GLU A 571 -5.04 10.25 -2.49
N ALA A 572 -5.12 11.05 -1.45
CA ALA A 572 -4.00 11.85 -0.94
C ALA A 572 -2.96 11.05 -0.14
N ALA A 573 -3.35 9.96 0.51
CA ALA A 573 -2.47 9.16 1.37
C ALA A 573 -1.56 8.23 0.58
N ASP A 574 -0.37 7.94 1.11
CA ASP A 574 0.55 6.91 0.60
C ASP A 574 0.24 5.51 1.18
N VAL A 575 -0.36 5.46 2.36
CA VAL A 575 -0.75 4.23 3.05
C VAL A 575 -2.19 4.37 3.54
N VAL A 576 -3.01 3.34 3.29
CA VAL A 576 -4.38 3.27 3.81
C VAL A 576 -4.47 2.14 4.82
N LEU A 577 -4.93 2.44 6.03
CA LEU A 577 -5.21 1.46 7.05
C LEU A 577 -6.67 1.01 6.93
N MET A 578 -6.88 -0.29 6.71
CA MET A 578 -8.22 -0.85 6.50
C MET A 578 -9.05 -0.88 7.78
N THR A 579 -8.37 -0.89 8.94
CA THR A 579 -8.99 -0.78 10.26
C THR A 579 -8.69 0.57 10.86
N ASP A 580 -9.53 0.98 11.79
CA ASP A 580 -9.41 2.26 12.47
C ASP A 580 -8.42 2.21 13.67
N GLU A 581 -7.34 1.41 13.52
CA GLU A 581 -6.36 1.12 14.56
C GLU A 581 -5.00 1.78 14.30
N VAL A 582 -4.58 2.66 15.21
CA VAL A 582 -3.25 3.31 15.17
C VAL A 582 -2.10 2.29 15.22
N GLY A 583 -2.31 1.14 15.85
CA GLY A 583 -1.32 0.06 15.97
C GLY A 583 -0.84 -0.50 14.63
N LYS A 584 -1.65 -0.43 13.58
CA LYS A 584 -1.30 -0.89 12.22
C LYS A 584 -0.17 -0.08 11.59
N ILE A 585 0.07 1.16 12.02
CA ILE A 585 1.25 1.94 11.61
C ILE A 585 2.53 1.22 12.02
N GLY A 586 2.58 0.68 13.24
CA GLY A 586 3.73 -0.13 13.70
C GLY A 586 3.91 -1.40 12.88
N SER A 587 2.82 -2.04 12.46
CA SER A 587 2.85 -3.20 11.57
C SER A 587 3.42 -2.85 10.20
N ALA A 588 3.02 -1.72 9.61
CA ALA A 588 3.57 -1.21 8.35
C ALA A 588 5.10 -1.04 8.43
N ILE A 589 5.60 -0.41 9.50
CA ILE A 589 7.03 -0.19 9.73
C ILE A 589 7.79 -1.51 9.87
N ARG A 590 7.25 -2.50 10.61
CA ARG A 590 7.88 -3.82 10.78
C ARG A 590 7.98 -4.57 9.44
N ILE A 591 6.91 -4.61 8.67
CA ILE A 591 6.88 -5.26 7.35
C ILE A 591 7.87 -4.57 6.41
N ALA A 592 7.92 -3.25 6.39
CA ALA A 592 8.88 -2.48 5.59
C ALA A 592 10.34 -2.85 5.92
N ARG A 593 10.70 -2.95 7.20
CA ARG A 593 12.05 -3.33 7.65
C ARG A 593 12.40 -4.77 7.31
N GLN A 594 11.46 -5.69 7.48
CA GLN A 594 11.64 -7.09 7.13
C GLN A 594 11.84 -7.24 5.62
N THR A 595 11.04 -6.55 4.80
CA THR A 595 11.20 -6.49 3.35
C THR A 595 12.58 -5.98 2.96
N LYS A 596 13.01 -4.86 3.54
CA LYS A 596 14.36 -4.30 3.30
C LYS A 596 15.48 -5.25 3.72
N THR A 597 15.26 -6.03 4.78
CA THR A 597 16.23 -7.06 5.21
C THR A 597 16.36 -8.17 4.17
N ILE A 598 15.25 -8.64 3.60
CA ILE A 598 15.26 -9.63 2.50
C ILE A 598 15.99 -9.06 1.28
N VAL A 599 15.71 -7.80 0.91
CA VAL A 599 16.42 -7.10 -0.18
C VAL A 599 17.93 -7.07 0.08
N LYS A 600 18.36 -6.68 1.29
CA LYS A 600 19.78 -6.67 1.66
C LYS A 600 20.41 -8.06 1.60
N GLN A 601 19.71 -9.10 2.06
CA GLN A 601 20.18 -10.49 1.98
C GLN A 601 20.43 -10.89 0.53
N ASN A 602 19.48 -10.59 -0.38
CA ASN A 602 19.61 -10.89 -1.80
C ASN A 602 20.79 -10.14 -2.44
N ILE A 603 20.98 -8.85 -2.12
CA ILE A 603 22.09 -8.06 -2.62
C ILE A 603 23.43 -8.65 -2.15
N ILE A 604 23.59 -8.90 -0.86
CA ILE A 604 24.85 -9.42 -0.30
C ILE A 604 25.14 -10.81 -0.89
N PHE A 605 24.15 -11.70 -0.92
CA PHE A 605 24.30 -13.04 -1.45
C PHE A 605 24.72 -13.03 -2.92
N ALA A 606 23.96 -12.31 -3.76
CA ALA A 606 24.23 -12.24 -5.19
C ALA A 606 25.62 -11.64 -5.50
N LEU A 607 25.99 -10.55 -4.83
CA LEU A 607 27.30 -9.93 -5.03
C LEU A 607 28.44 -10.82 -4.53
N SER A 608 28.27 -11.51 -3.39
CA SER A 608 29.32 -12.38 -2.85
C SER A 608 29.63 -13.57 -3.78
N VAL A 609 28.58 -14.27 -4.24
CA VAL A 609 28.76 -15.38 -5.19
C VAL A 609 29.38 -14.88 -6.50
N LYS A 610 28.91 -13.74 -7.00
CA LYS A 610 29.43 -13.13 -8.22
C LYS A 610 30.92 -12.79 -8.14
N VAL A 611 31.36 -12.16 -7.05
CA VAL A 611 32.78 -11.86 -6.84
C VAL A 611 33.61 -13.13 -6.81
N ILE A 612 33.15 -14.19 -6.14
CA ILE A 612 33.84 -15.48 -6.10
C ILE A 612 33.98 -16.07 -7.52
N VAL A 613 32.88 -16.11 -8.29
CA VAL A 613 32.90 -16.67 -9.66
C VAL A 613 33.79 -15.84 -10.58
N LEU A 614 33.77 -14.50 -10.49
CA LEU A 614 34.65 -13.61 -11.27
C LEU A 614 36.12 -13.87 -10.96
N ILE A 615 36.49 -14.02 -9.68
CA ILE A 615 37.87 -14.35 -9.28
C ILE A 615 38.27 -15.70 -9.87
N LEU A 616 37.45 -16.75 -9.70
CA LEU A 616 37.74 -18.07 -10.24
C LEU A 616 37.87 -18.07 -11.78
N SER A 617 37.03 -17.28 -12.46
CA SER A 617 37.05 -17.14 -13.92
C SER A 617 38.34 -16.42 -14.40
N ALA A 618 38.78 -15.37 -13.69
CA ALA A 618 40.02 -14.65 -14.00
C ALA A 618 41.25 -15.57 -13.91
N PHE A 619 41.24 -16.52 -12.95
CA PHE A 619 42.30 -17.55 -12.83
C PHE A 619 42.13 -18.73 -13.80
N GLY A 620 41.04 -18.81 -14.58
CA GLY A 620 40.81 -19.86 -15.55
C GLY A 620 40.27 -21.18 -14.97
N TYR A 621 39.76 -21.16 -13.75
CA TYR A 621 39.19 -22.34 -13.08
C TYR A 621 37.72 -22.63 -13.45
N THR A 622 37.06 -21.72 -14.13
CA THR A 622 35.61 -21.80 -14.39
C THR A 622 35.34 -21.81 -15.89
N PRO A 623 34.75 -22.85 -16.48
CA PRO A 623 34.25 -22.83 -17.85
C PRO A 623 32.99 -21.92 -17.92
N MET A 624 32.70 -21.36 -19.09
CA MET A 624 31.65 -20.36 -19.28
C MET A 624 30.26 -20.91 -18.91
N TRP A 625 29.94 -22.16 -19.26
CA TRP A 625 28.65 -22.78 -18.92
C TRP A 625 28.41 -22.88 -17.41
N LEU A 626 29.48 -23.23 -16.63
CA LEU A 626 29.38 -23.32 -15.17
C LEU A 626 29.15 -21.93 -14.52
N ALA A 627 29.78 -20.93 -15.09
CA ALA A 627 29.62 -19.55 -14.66
C ALA A 627 28.18 -19.05 -14.85
N ILE A 628 27.56 -19.38 -15.98
CA ILE A 628 26.15 -19.05 -16.27
C ILE A 628 25.21 -19.83 -15.36
N PHE A 629 25.48 -21.13 -15.18
CA PHE A 629 24.68 -21.96 -14.28
C PHE A 629 24.69 -21.42 -12.83
N ALA A 630 25.85 -20.95 -12.37
CA ALA A 630 25.96 -20.32 -11.07
C ALA A 630 25.15 -19.00 -10.99
N ASP A 631 25.18 -18.15 -12.02
CA ASP A 631 24.42 -16.89 -12.06
C ASP A 631 22.90 -17.13 -12.06
N VAL A 632 22.43 -18.07 -12.87
CA VAL A 632 21.02 -18.50 -12.90
C VAL A 632 20.59 -19.08 -11.57
N GLY A 633 21.42 -19.95 -10.96
CA GLY A 633 21.15 -20.53 -9.64
C GLY A 633 21.01 -19.48 -8.54
N VAL A 634 21.88 -18.48 -8.54
CA VAL A 634 21.82 -17.34 -7.62
C VAL A 634 20.53 -16.55 -7.83
N ALA A 635 20.14 -16.29 -9.08
CA ALA A 635 18.92 -15.55 -9.39
C ALA A 635 17.68 -16.30 -8.89
N LEU A 636 17.58 -17.61 -9.13
CA LEU A 636 16.47 -18.43 -8.64
C LEU A 636 16.39 -18.47 -7.11
N LEU A 637 17.53 -18.60 -6.42
CA LEU A 637 17.58 -18.57 -4.96
C LEU A 637 17.19 -17.19 -4.40
N ALA A 638 17.62 -16.12 -5.06
CA ALA A 638 17.25 -14.76 -4.68
C ALA A 638 15.76 -14.49 -4.86
N VAL A 639 15.14 -14.98 -5.96
CA VAL A 639 13.68 -14.91 -6.16
C VAL A 639 12.95 -15.75 -5.12
N ALA A 640 13.42 -16.97 -4.84
CA ALA A 640 12.84 -17.82 -3.80
C ALA A 640 12.91 -17.15 -2.41
N ASN A 641 14.02 -16.47 -2.08
CA ASN A 641 14.11 -15.68 -0.83
C ASN A 641 13.16 -14.48 -0.85
N ALA A 642 13.00 -13.81 -2.01
CA ALA A 642 12.09 -12.67 -2.18
C ALA A 642 10.62 -13.03 -1.90
N THR A 643 10.19 -14.24 -2.28
CA THR A 643 8.81 -14.70 -2.02
C THR A 643 8.45 -14.80 -0.54
N ARG A 644 9.44 -14.89 0.36
CA ARG A 644 9.22 -14.87 1.82
C ARG A 644 8.57 -13.56 2.29
N ALA A 645 8.77 -12.47 1.53
CA ALA A 645 8.17 -11.18 1.85
C ALA A 645 6.62 -11.21 1.85
N ILE A 646 6.01 -12.13 1.10
CA ILE A 646 4.55 -12.32 1.02
C ILE A 646 3.96 -12.83 2.35
N GLY A 647 4.74 -13.59 3.12
CA GLY A 647 4.33 -14.21 4.39
C GLY A 647 4.67 -13.38 5.63
N LEU A 648 5.11 -12.14 5.47
CA LEU A 648 5.48 -11.28 6.59
C LEU A 648 4.26 -10.93 7.43
N LYS A 649 4.45 -10.98 8.76
CA LYS A 649 3.44 -10.59 9.75
C LYS A 649 3.85 -9.25 10.37
N GLY A 650 2.86 -8.39 10.56
CA GLY A 650 3.03 -7.06 11.15
C GLY A 650 3.10 -7.05 12.67
#